data_48094a79c7d6fc87d59727d598bc6415
#
_entry.id   48094a79c7d6fc87d59727d598bc6415
#
_cell.length_a   1.000
_cell.length_b   1.000
_cell.length_c   1.000
_cell.angle_alpha   90.00
_cell.angle_beta   90.00
_cell.angle_gamma   90.00
#
_symmetry.space_group_name_H-M   'P 1'
#
loop_
_entity.id
_entity.type
_entity.pdbx_description
1 polymer ?
#
loop_
_entity_poly.entity_id
_entity_poly.type
_entity_poly.pdbx_seq_one_letter_code
_entity_poly.pdbx_strand_id
1 'polypeptide(L)'
;MITAALPYANGPVHIGHLAGVYIPADVYARFQRRLGKDVAFICGSDEHGIPITIRAKKEGVTPQDIVDKYHGIIKKSFTDLGISFDEYSRTTSKKHYETSQDFFKVLYEKGKFTEEISEQYFDEQAGEFLADRYIVGTCPNCGNENAYGDQCEKCGSTLSPSELINPKSMLSGNIPILKETKNWYLPLNEYEDFLNEWIIEGHKDDWKPNVYGQVKSWLNDGLKPRAMTRDLNWGVPVPLPNAEGKVLYVWFDAPIGYISFTKEWAEKNGKDWKDYWQSENSDLVHFIGKDNIVFHCIIFPSMMKAHGDYIMPANVPAFEFLNLENDKISTSRNWAVWAHEYVEDFPGQQDVLRYALLSSAPETKDNNFTWKDFQTKNNSELVGIFGNFINRVAVLIHKYYDGVVPQGDVNSPELQEISKSAKEISGFLENYEFRNSLTALMNLARFGNQYLQTEEPWKTIKDNPEKAAHSLFVGAQIAVALAQLCEPFMPFSSEKLLNMFNVEKKDWNTIENQSVLIETGHKINESSLLFSKIEDDVIEAQIKKLEDTKQNNKKTNPNANPMKEEITFDDFTKIDLRTATIIEAEKVEKADKLLKLTVDTGVDVRTVVSGIAESFTPEEVIGKQVMILLNLAPRKIRGIESQGMLLLTTKPDGKLSFVTPDDSNVENGIEIG
;
A
#
# COMPACT_ATOMS: atom_id res chain seq x y z
N MET A 1 -20.33 5.94 -12.02
CA MET A 1 -19.52 4.77 -11.64
C MET A 1 -18.24 5.23 -10.96
N ILE A 2 -17.96 4.78 -9.75
CA ILE A 2 -16.74 5.12 -9.00
C ILE A 2 -16.05 3.81 -8.62
N THR A 3 -14.75 3.71 -8.84
CA THR A 3 -13.95 2.56 -8.45
C THR A 3 -12.75 2.98 -7.60
N ALA A 4 -12.25 2.07 -6.80
CA ALA A 4 -10.99 2.21 -6.09
C ALA A 4 -10.05 1.07 -6.47
N ALA A 5 -8.75 1.37 -6.62
CA ALA A 5 -7.75 0.37 -6.98
C ALA A 5 -7.84 -0.87 -6.08
N LEU A 6 -7.81 -2.06 -6.69
CA LEU A 6 -7.94 -3.31 -5.97
C LEU A 6 -6.72 -3.51 -5.06
N PRO A 7 -6.91 -3.70 -3.74
CA PRO A 7 -5.82 -4.08 -2.87
C PRO A 7 -5.40 -5.52 -3.12
N TYR A 8 -4.10 -5.77 -3.10
CA TYR A 8 -3.53 -7.08 -3.34
C TYR A 8 -3.70 -7.98 -2.10
N ALA A 9 -4.36 -9.13 -2.25
CA ALA A 9 -4.71 -10.02 -1.13
C ALA A 9 -3.53 -10.89 -0.63
N ASN A 10 -2.35 -10.30 -0.47
CA ASN A 10 -1.18 -10.93 0.12
C ASN A 10 -0.78 -10.33 1.48
N GLY A 11 -1.56 -9.40 1.99
CA GLY A 11 -1.35 -8.73 3.28
C GLY A 11 -2.52 -7.82 3.63
N PRO A 12 -2.58 -7.31 4.89
CA PRO A 12 -3.60 -6.35 5.28
C PRO A 12 -3.35 -4.97 4.64
N VAL A 13 -4.37 -4.11 4.66
CA VAL A 13 -4.24 -2.70 4.25
C VAL A 13 -3.72 -1.84 5.40
N HIS A 14 -2.95 -0.80 5.06
CA HIS A 14 -2.37 0.15 5.99
C HIS A 14 -2.80 1.59 5.67
N ILE A 15 -2.45 2.53 6.57
CA ILE A 15 -2.83 3.95 6.44
C ILE A 15 -2.43 4.59 5.11
N GLY A 16 -1.34 4.15 4.47
CA GLY A 16 -0.95 4.62 3.13
C GLY A 16 -1.98 4.27 2.06
N HIS A 17 -2.52 3.05 2.09
CA HIS A 17 -3.62 2.64 1.21
C HIS A 17 -4.90 3.46 1.48
N LEU A 18 -5.22 3.68 2.76
CA LEU A 18 -6.40 4.45 3.16
C LEU A 18 -6.32 5.90 2.68
N ALA A 19 -5.20 6.58 2.92
CA ALA A 19 -5.00 7.98 2.55
C ALA A 19 -4.85 8.19 1.04
N GLY A 20 -4.23 7.23 0.35
CA GLY A 20 -3.93 7.34 -1.08
C GLY A 20 -5.04 6.89 -2.00
N VAL A 21 -6.04 6.14 -1.51
CA VAL A 21 -7.09 5.59 -2.39
C VAL A 21 -8.46 5.58 -1.71
N TYR A 22 -8.64 4.81 -0.61
CA TYR A 22 -9.96 4.36 -0.18
C TYR A 22 -10.78 5.44 0.54
N ILE A 23 -10.16 6.25 1.40
CA ILE A 23 -10.87 7.34 2.08
C ILE A 23 -11.24 8.46 1.09
N PRO A 24 -10.34 8.95 0.21
CA PRO A 24 -10.73 9.92 -0.82
C PRO A 24 -11.85 9.42 -1.74
N ALA A 25 -11.79 8.15 -2.17
CA ALA A 25 -12.83 7.55 -3.00
C ALA A 25 -14.19 7.50 -2.28
N ASP A 26 -14.20 7.11 -1.00
CA ASP A 26 -15.40 7.08 -0.17
C ASP A 26 -16.00 8.47 0.06
N VAL A 27 -15.15 9.47 0.34
CA VAL A 27 -15.59 10.87 0.47
C VAL A 27 -16.28 11.35 -0.80
N TYR A 28 -15.66 11.07 -1.96
CA TYR A 28 -16.24 11.45 -3.25
C TYR A 28 -17.54 10.69 -3.55
N ALA A 29 -17.60 9.41 -3.28
CA ALA A 29 -18.80 8.59 -3.49
C ALA A 29 -19.96 9.08 -2.61
N ARG A 30 -19.71 9.37 -1.34
CA ARG A 30 -20.72 9.93 -0.42
C ARG A 30 -21.20 11.31 -0.87
N PHE A 31 -20.30 12.17 -1.30
CA PHE A 31 -20.62 13.49 -1.83
C PHE A 31 -21.52 13.38 -3.08
N GLN A 32 -21.16 12.52 -4.06
CA GLN A 32 -21.95 12.34 -5.28
C GLN A 32 -23.37 11.79 -4.98
N ARG A 33 -23.49 10.85 -4.02
CA ARG A 33 -24.81 10.37 -3.53
C ARG A 33 -25.61 11.48 -2.88
N ARG A 34 -24.95 12.38 -2.13
CA ARG A 34 -25.59 13.55 -1.50
C ARG A 34 -26.06 14.59 -2.50
N LEU A 35 -25.48 14.64 -3.69
CA LEU A 35 -25.96 15.41 -4.84
C LEU A 35 -27.17 14.77 -5.55
N GLY A 36 -27.62 13.60 -5.09
CA GLY A 36 -28.76 12.86 -5.67
C GLY A 36 -28.41 12.03 -6.90
N LYS A 37 -27.14 11.83 -7.21
CA LYS A 37 -26.72 11.00 -8.34
C LYS A 37 -26.87 9.49 -8.00
N ASP A 38 -27.18 8.68 -9.03
CA ASP A 38 -27.12 7.22 -8.94
C ASP A 38 -25.65 6.77 -8.99
N VAL A 39 -25.11 6.35 -7.86
CA VAL A 39 -23.70 6.02 -7.69
C VAL A 39 -23.54 4.54 -7.41
N ALA A 40 -22.73 3.84 -8.22
CA ALA A 40 -22.16 2.56 -7.90
C ALA A 40 -20.69 2.74 -7.50
N PHE A 41 -20.35 2.46 -6.22
CA PHE A 41 -18.99 2.52 -5.70
C PHE A 41 -18.45 1.12 -5.48
N ILE A 42 -17.56 0.68 -6.37
CA ILE A 42 -17.14 -0.72 -6.54
C ILE A 42 -15.65 -0.88 -6.25
N CYS A 43 -15.32 -1.94 -5.51
CA CYS A 43 -13.96 -2.41 -5.28
C CYS A 43 -13.95 -3.93 -5.08
N GLY A 44 -12.79 -4.50 -4.86
CA GLY A 44 -12.58 -5.90 -4.53
C GLY A 44 -11.10 -6.18 -4.33
N SER A 45 -10.74 -7.38 -3.89
CA SER A 45 -9.36 -7.79 -3.76
C SER A 45 -8.81 -8.37 -5.06
N ASP A 46 -7.58 -7.97 -5.41
CA ASP A 46 -6.76 -8.64 -6.41
C ASP A 46 -6.10 -9.87 -5.78
N GLU A 47 -6.43 -11.05 -6.32
CA GLU A 47 -6.12 -12.34 -5.70
C GLU A 47 -5.27 -13.24 -6.60
N HIS A 48 -4.81 -12.76 -7.73
CA HIS A 48 -3.95 -13.50 -8.65
C HIS A 48 -2.51 -12.99 -8.63
N GLY A 49 -1.58 -13.82 -9.14
CA GLY A 49 -0.19 -13.43 -9.33
C GLY A 49 0.79 -14.05 -8.34
N ILE A 50 2.07 -13.82 -8.66
CA ILE A 50 3.23 -14.48 -8.06
C ILE A 50 3.44 -14.24 -6.55
N PRO A 51 3.28 -13.01 -6.01
CA PRO A 51 3.50 -12.80 -4.58
C PRO A 51 2.59 -13.63 -3.67
N ILE A 52 1.38 -13.97 -4.13
CA ILE A 52 0.45 -14.85 -3.39
C ILE A 52 0.96 -16.28 -3.37
N THR A 53 1.41 -16.80 -4.52
CA THR A 53 1.95 -18.16 -4.60
C THR A 53 3.27 -18.32 -3.84
N ILE A 54 4.14 -17.30 -3.86
CA ILE A 54 5.35 -17.27 -3.02
C ILE A 54 4.99 -17.33 -1.55
N ARG A 55 4.03 -16.51 -1.12
CA ARG A 55 3.58 -16.48 0.27
C ARG A 55 2.96 -17.80 0.70
N ALA A 56 2.10 -18.37 -0.14
CA ALA A 56 1.49 -19.68 0.12
C ALA A 56 2.54 -20.78 0.32
N LYS A 57 3.55 -20.83 -0.54
CA LYS A 57 4.69 -21.78 -0.39
C LYS A 57 5.47 -21.54 0.91
N LYS A 58 5.72 -20.28 1.26
CA LYS A 58 6.44 -19.91 2.50
C LYS A 58 5.65 -20.29 3.76
N GLU A 59 4.31 -20.14 3.74
CA GLU A 59 3.44 -20.47 4.87
C GLU A 59 2.98 -21.95 4.86
N GLY A 60 3.32 -22.73 3.83
CA GLY A 60 2.94 -24.15 3.70
C GLY A 60 1.43 -24.37 3.48
N VAL A 61 0.74 -23.42 2.86
CA VAL A 61 -0.70 -23.43 2.60
C VAL A 61 -0.98 -23.25 1.10
N THR A 62 -2.24 -23.32 0.69
CA THR A 62 -2.63 -23.05 -0.71
C THR A 62 -2.72 -21.55 -0.99
N PRO A 63 -2.58 -21.11 -2.27
CA PRO A 63 -2.87 -19.72 -2.65
C PRO A 63 -4.29 -19.28 -2.25
N GLN A 64 -5.28 -20.18 -2.33
CA GLN A 64 -6.65 -19.90 -1.91
C GLN A 64 -6.75 -19.57 -0.42
N ASP A 65 -6.04 -20.30 0.45
CA ASP A 65 -6.03 -20.00 1.90
C ASP A 65 -5.48 -18.61 2.20
N ILE A 66 -4.44 -18.19 1.46
CA ILE A 66 -3.86 -16.86 1.61
C ILE A 66 -4.88 -15.77 1.23
N VAL A 67 -5.50 -15.89 0.06
CA VAL A 67 -6.43 -14.86 -0.42
C VAL A 67 -7.72 -14.84 0.40
N ASP A 68 -8.22 -15.98 0.87
CA ASP A 68 -9.40 -16.04 1.77
C ASP A 68 -9.14 -15.32 3.08
N LYS A 69 -7.97 -15.54 3.68
CA LYS A 69 -7.53 -14.86 4.90
C LYS A 69 -7.48 -13.34 4.72
N TYR A 70 -6.75 -12.87 3.69
CA TYR A 70 -6.53 -11.43 3.53
C TYR A 70 -7.73 -10.70 2.94
N HIS A 71 -8.51 -11.32 2.05
CA HIS A 71 -9.80 -10.77 1.63
C HIS A 71 -10.70 -10.47 2.84
N GLY A 72 -10.83 -11.42 3.77
CA GLY A 72 -11.63 -11.25 4.98
C GLY A 72 -11.14 -10.09 5.87
N ILE A 73 -9.82 -10.01 6.11
CA ILE A 73 -9.21 -8.95 6.92
C ILE A 73 -9.40 -7.58 6.26
N ILE A 74 -9.16 -7.47 4.96
CA ILE A 74 -9.25 -6.22 4.20
C ILE A 74 -10.70 -5.74 4.17
N LYS A 75 -11.65 -6.62 3.82
CA LYS A 75 -13.08 -6.30 3.77
C LYS A 75 -13.60 -5.80 5.13
N LYS A 76 -13.21 -6.51 6.21
CA LYS A 76 -13.56 -6.10 7.56
C LYS A 76 -12.98 -4.74 7.92
N SER A 77 -11.71 -4.49 7.59
CA SER A 77 -11.05 -3.19 7.85
C SER A 77 -11.77 -2.03 7.18
N PHE A 78 -12.18 -2.20 5.92
CA PHE A 78 -12.96 -1.18 5.21
C PHE A 78 -14.33 -0.95 5.84
N THR A 79 -15.04 -2.02 6.21
CA THR A 79 -16.34 -1.92 6.88
C THR A 79 -16.22 -1.20 8.22
N ASP A 80 -15.25 -1.58 9.03
CA ASP A 80 -15.03 -1.00 10.36
C ASP A 80 -14.64 0.49 10.28
N LEU A 81 -13.94 0.91 9.22
CA LEU A 81 -13.58 2.31 8.95
C LEU A 81 -14.66 3.09 8.20
N GLY A 82 -15.81 2.47 7.92
CA GLY A 82 -16.96 3.11 7.29
C GLY A 82 -16.76 3.44 5.81
N ILE A 83 -15.92 2.68 5.08
CA ILE A 83 -15.84 2.79 3.62
C ILE A 83 -17.11 2.20 3.01
N SER A 84 -17.84 2.99 2.24
CA SER A 84 -19.22 2.70 1.80
C SER A 84 -19.30 2.05 0.43
N PHE A 85 -18.48 1.02 0.15
CA PHE A 85 -18.60 0.25 -1.08
C PHE A 85 -20.01 -0.35 -1.25
N ASP A 86 -20.58 -0.23 -2.44
CA ASP A 86 -21.81 -0.93 -2.82
C ASP A 86 -21.53 -2.43 -3.05
N GLU A 87 -20.34 -2.75 -3.56
CA GLU A 87 -19.83 -4.11 -3.62
C GLU A 87 -18.33 -4.14 -3.37
N TYR A 88 -17.90 -5.03 -2.49
CA TYR A 88 -16.50 -5.40 -2.31
C TYR A 88 -16.35 -6.89 -2.59
N SER A 89 -15.94 -7.24 -3.80
CA SER A 89 -15.82 -8.61 -4.29
C SER A 89 -14.37 -9.07 -4.40
N ARG A 90 -14.06 -10.05 -5.27
CA ARG A 90 -12.75 -10.67 -5.38
C ARG A 90 -12.49 -11.25 -6.76
N THR A 91 -11.25 -11.23 -7.24
CA THR A 91 -10.90 -11.75 -8.58
C THR A 91 -10.93 -13.29 -8.67
N THR A 92 -11.00 -14.01 -7.55
CA THR A 92 -11.24 -15.45 -7.55
C THR A 92 -12.74 -15.83 -7.62
N SER A 93 -13.66 -14.85 -7.75
CA SER A 93 -15.08 -15.15 -7.90
C SER A 93 -15.38 -15.79 -9.26
N LYS A 94 -16.40 -16.68 -9.29
CA LYS A 94 -16.84 -17.31 -10.53
C LYS A 94 -17.24 -16.28 -11.58
N LYS A 95 -17.97 -15.24 -11.19
CA LYS A 95 -18.39 -14.16 -12.08
C LYS A 95 -17.19 -13.43 -12.71
N HIS A 96 -16.14 -13.26 -11.94
CA HIS A 96 -14.92 -12.64 -12.45
C HIS A 96 -14.22 -13.51 -13.50
N TYR A 97 -14.09 -14.83 -13.24
CA TYR A 97 -13.54 -15.76 -14.22
C TYR A 97 -14.32 -15.73 -15.53
N GLU A 98 -15.65 -15.86 -15.47
CA GLU A 98 -16.52 -15.78 -16.64
C GLU A 98 -16.34 -14.46 -17.40
N THR A 99 -16.35 -13.33 -16.69
CA THR A 99 -16.24 -12.01 -17.31
C THR A 99 -14.87 -11.77 -17.96
N SER A 100 -13.78 -12.17 -17.29
CA SER A 100 -12.41 -12.01 -17.80
C SER A 100 -12.16 -12.90 -19.02
N GLN A 101 -12.68 -14.12 -18.99
CA GLN A 101 -12.60 -15.03 -20.15
C GLN A 101 -13.41 -14.54 -21.35
N ASP A 102 -14.62 -14.03 -21.12
CA ASP A 102 -15.45 -13.48 -22.18
C ASP A 102 -14.81 -12.22 -22.77
N PHE A 103 -14.26 -11.34 -21.93
CA PHE A 103 -13.54 -10.15 -22.41
C PHE A 103 -12.35 -10.53 -23.30
N PHE A 104 -11.54 -11.50 -22.86
CA PHE A 104 -10.41 -12.02 -23.64
C PHE A 104 -10.86 -12.63 -24.99
N LYS A 105 -11.93 -13.44 -25.00
CA LYS A 105 -12.48 -14.03 -26.22
C LYS A 105 -12.90 -12.96 -27.22
N VAL A 106 -13.60 -11.92 -26.78
CA VAL A 106 -14.02 -10.82 -27.65
C VAL A 106 -12.82 -10.16 -28.31
N LEU A 107 -11.75 -9.88 -27.57
CA LEU A 107 -10.51 -9.33 -28.13
C LEU A 107 -9.84 -10.28 -29.11
N TYR A 108 -9.80 -11.57 -28.79
CA TYR A 108 -9.22 -12.61 -29.64
C TYR A 108 -10.00 -12.75 -30.97
N GLU A 109 -11.33 -12.83 -30.92
CA GLU A 109 -12.21 -12.94 -32.08
C GLU A 109 -12.17 -11.69 -32.97
N LYS A 110 -11.96 -10.51 -32.38
CA LYS A 110 -11.72 -9.24 -33.10
C LYS A 110 -10.29 -9.10 -33.65
N GLY A 111 -9.42 -10.09 -33.47
CA GLY A 111 -8.04 -10.06 -33.97
C GLY A 111 -7.17 -8.97 -33.33
N LYS A 112 -7.41 -8.65 -32.03
CA LYS A 112 -6.72 -7.59 -31.30
C LYS A 112 -5.41 -8.03 -30.67
N PHE A 113 -5.10 -9.33 -30.70
CA PHE A 113 -3.85 -9.87 -30.19
C PHE A 113 -2.90 -10.29 -31.31
N THR A 114 -1.62 -10.09 -31.09
CA THR A 114 -0.55 -10.76 -31.81
C THR A 114 -0.09 -11.98 -31.03
N GLU A 115 0.29 -13.07 -31.73
CA GLU A 115 0.85 -14.26 -31.12
C GLU A 115 2.36 -14.22 -31.26
N GLU A 116 3.08 -14.35 -30.15
CA GLU A 116 4.54 -14.39 -30.16
C GLU A 116 5.05 -15.63 -29.44
N ILE A 117 6.07 -16.24 -30.01
CA ILE A 117 6.83 -17.35 -29.40
C ILE A 117 8.09 -16.73 -28.81
N SER A 118 8.32 -16.95 -27.53
CA SER A 118 9.51 -16.48 -26.84
C SER A 118 10.12 -17.62 -26.01
N GLU A 119 11.42 -17.56 -25.76
CA GLU A 119 12.07 -18.46 -24.82
C GLU A 119 11.92 -17.90 -23.40
N GLN A 120 11.45 -18.74 -22.47
CA GLN A 120 11.35 -18.42 -21.06
C GLN A 120 11.99 -19.52 -20.22
N TYR A 121 12.47 -19.17 -19.04
CA TYR A 121 13.05 -20.14 -18.14
C TYR A 121 12.00 -21.11 -17.61
N PHE A 122 12.34 -22.39 -17.64
CA PHE A 122 11.50 -23.50 -17.18
C PHE A 122 12.28 -24.33 -16.17
N ASP A 123 11.64 -24.65 -15.06
CA ASP A 123 12.17 -25.56 -14.04
C ASP A 123 11.66 -26.98 -14.32
N GLU A 124 12.56 -27.85 -14.77
CA GLU A 124 12.21 -29.23 -15.12
C GLU A 124 11.77 -30.06 -13.91
N GLN A 125 12.32 -29.78 -12.71
CA GLN A 125 11.96 -30.50 -11.50
C GLN A 125 10.59 -30.06 -10.96
N ALA A 126 10.30 -28.75 -10.99
CA ALA A 126 8.99 -28.23 -10.61
C ALA A 126 7.94 -28.43 -11.69
N GLY A 127 8.34 -28.65 -12.96
CA GLY A 127 7.44 -28.77 -14.10
C GLY A 127 6.74 -27.46 -14.48
N GLU A 128 7.34 -26.32 -14.16
CA GLU A 128 6.71 -24.99 -14.30
C GLU A 128 7.65 -24.02 -15.02
N PHE A 129 7.06 -23.09 -15.82
CA PHE A 129 7.76 -21.91 -16.27
C PHE A 129 8.00 -20.96 -15.09
N LEU A 130 9.15 -20.31 -15.11
CA LEU A 130 9.57 -19.42 -14.04
C LEU A 130 9.23 -17.97 -14.42
N ALA A 131 8.40 -17.33 -13.63
CA ALA A 131 8.28 -15.89 -13.69
C ALA A 131 9.55 -15.22 -13.15
N ASP A 132 9.81 -13.99 -13.56
CA ASP A 132 11.05 -13.26 -13.29
C ASP A 132 11.48 -13.31 -11.81
N ARG A 133 10.52 -13.19 -10.87
CA ARG A 133 10.79 -13.29 -9.43
C ARG A 133 11.01 -14.70 -8.88
N TYR A 134 10.75 -15.72 -9.67
CA TYR A 134 11.14 -17.09 -9.34
C TYR A 134 12.56 -17.45 -9.78
N ILE A 135 13.25 -16.51 -10.42
CA ILE A 135 14.64 -16.68 -10.87
C ILE A 135 15.52 -15.78 -10.02
N VAL A 136 16.54 -16.36 -9.43
CA VAL A 136 17.56 -15.65 -8.65
C VAL A 136 18.93 -15.95 -9.23
N GLY A 137 19.80 -14.95 -9.25
CA GLY A 137 21.15 -15.09 -9.75
C GLY A 137 22.04 -13.92 -9.37
N THR A 138 23.25 -13.88 -9.92
CA THR A 138 24.17 -12.79 -9.64
C THR A 138 23.87 -11.60 -10.54
N CYS A 139 23.68 -10.43 -9.92
CA CYS A 139 23.47 -9.17 -10.64
C CYS A 139 24.70 -8.79 -11.45
N PRO A 140 24.59 -8.53 -12.76
CA PRO A 140 25.74 -8.15 -13.58
C PRO A 140 26.32 -6.77 -13.20
N ASN A 141 25.51 -5.89 -12.60
CA ASN A 141 25.90 -4.51 -12.30
C ASN A 141 26.63 -4.35 -10.95
N CYS A 142 26.23 -5.11 -9.92
CA CYS A 142 26.78 -4.94 -8.56
C CYS A 142 27.29 -6.22 -7.89
N GLY A 143 27.24 -7.37 -8.59
CA GLY A 143 27.70 -8.65 -8.06
C GLY A 143 26.84 -9.25 -6.94
N ASN A 144 25.63 -8.73 -6.69
CA ASN A 144 24.72 -9.31 -5.71
C ASN A 144 24.27 -10.71 -6.17
N GLU A 145 24.60 -11.76 -5.42
CA GLU A 145 24.31 -13.15 -5.78
C GLU A 145 22.83 -13.53 -5.63
N ASN A 146 22.01 -12.67 -5.02
CA ASN A 146 20.58 -12.87 -4.80
C ASN A 146 19.75 -11.78 -5.50
N ALA A 147 20.08 -11.42 -6.73
CA ALA A 147 19.28 -10.53 -7.55
C ALA A 147 18.12 -11.30 -8.19
N TYR A 148 16.91 -10.74 -8.16
CA TYR A 148 15.76 -11.30 -8.86
C TYR A 148 15.82 -10.99 -10.35
N GLY A 149 15.13 -11.79 -11.15
CA GLY A 149 15.12 -11.65 -12.60
C GLY A 149 14.48 -10.36 -13.13
N ASP A 150 13.72 -9.63 -12.32
CA ASP A 150 13.12 -8.34 -12.68
C ASP A 150 13.89 -7.13 -12.15
N GLN A 151 14.56 -7.29 -11.00
CA GLN A 151 15.25 -6.18 -10.34
C GLN A 151 16.29 -6.69 -9.33
N CYS A 152 17.41 -5.98 -9.24
CA CYS A 152 18.35 -6.16 -8.15
C CYS A 152 17.96 -5.30 -6.96
N GLU A 153 17.52 -5.90 -5.85
CA GLU A 153 17.12 -5.17 -4.65
C GLU A 153 18.28 -4.41 -3.96
N LYS A 154 19.54 -4.78 -4.25
CA LYS A 154 20.71 -4.12 -3.66
C LYS A 154 21.09 -2.83 -4.36
N CYS A 155 21.11 -2.81 -5.69
CA CYS A 155 21.51 -1.61 -6.46
C CYS A 155 20.34 -0.91 -7.17
N GLY A 156 19.13 -1.50 -7.13
CA GLY A 156 17.92 -0.94 -7.74
C GLY A 156 17.85 -1.08 -9.27
N SER A 157 18.85 -1.70 -9.92
CA SER A 157 18.85 -1.89 -11.38
C SER A 157 17.71 -2.81 -11.81
N THR A 158 16.97 -2.39 -12.83
CA THR A 158 16.04 -3.27 -13.55
C THR A 158 16.84 -4.30 -14.33
N LEU A 159 16.41 -5.55 -14.29
CA LEU A 159 17.05 -6.69 -14.91
C LEU A 159 16.05 -7.47 -15.76
N SER A 160 16.55 -8.29 -16.67
CA SER A 160 15.82 -9.42 -17.21
C SER A 160 16.43 -10.73 -16.71
N PRO A 161 15.67 -11.82 -16.61
CA PRO A 161 16.19 -13.11 -16.18
C PRO A 161 17.41 -13.59 -16.96
N SER A 162 17.49 -13.25 -18.24
CA SER A 162 18.60 -13.60 -19.14
C SER A 162 19.90 -12.83 -18.85
N GLU A 163 19.83 -11.71 -18.13
CA GLU A 163 21.00 -10.91 -17.75
C GLU A 163 21.64 -11.41 -16.45
N LEU A 164 20.93 -12.22 -15.66
CA LEU A 164 21.47 -12.78 -14.44
C LEU A 164 22.62 -13.77 -14.73
N ILE A 165 23.69 -13.64 -13.97
CA ILE A 165 24.81 -14.59 -14.01
C ILE A 165 24.44 -15.78 -13.10
N ASN A 166 24.57 -17.00 -13.62
CA ASN A 166 24.23 -18.25 -12.93
C ASN A 166 22.78 -18.26 -12.37
N PRO A 167 21.75 -18.08 -13.22
CA PRO A 167 20.37 -18.08 -12.78
C PRO A 167 19.98 -19.43 -12.15
N LYS A 168 19.19 -19.38 -11.07
CA LYS A 168 18.64 -20.54 -10.36
C LYS A 168 17.17 -20.37 -10.14
N SER A 169 16.44 -21.46 -10.20
CA SER A 169 15.03 -21.50 -9.78
C SER A 169 14.91 -21.38 -8.27
N MET A 170 14.03 -20.49 -7.81
CA MET A 170 13.65 -20.43 -6.39
C MET A 170 12.75 -21.60 -5.96
N LEU A 171 12.20 -22.35 -6.91
CA LEU A 171 11.29 -23.48 -6.62
C LEU A 171 12.08 -24.75 -6.26
N SER A 172 13.10 -25.08 -7.04
CA SER A 172 13.89 -26.32 -6.89
C SER A 172 15.34 -26.07 -6.48
N GLY A 173 15.84 -24.81 -6.61
CA GLY A 173 17.26 -24.49 -6.46
C GLY A 173 18.13 -24.87 -7.68
N ASN A 174 17.56 -25.53 -8.69
CA ASN A 174 18.28 -25.98 -9.88
C ASN A 174 18.48 -24.84 -10.89
N ILE A 175 19.40 -25.07 -11.85
CA ILE A 175 19.58 -24.19 -13.00
C ILE A 175 18.41 -24.43 -13.95
N PRO A 176 17.57 -23.40 -14.25
CA PRO A 176 16.45 -23.56 -15.18
C PRO A 176 16.95 -23.63 -16.63
N ILE A 177 16.17 -24.26 -17.49
CA ILE A 177 16.42 -24.32 -18.94
C ILE A 177 15.55 -23.28 -19.67
N LEU A 178 15.99 -22.85 -20.84
CA LEU A 178 15.16 -22.08 -21.75
C LEU A 178 14.23 -23.03 -22.53
N LYS A 179 12.93 -22.68 -22.59
CA LYS A 179 11.92 -23.43 -23.29
C LYS A 179 11.00 -22.47 -24.04
N GLU A 180 10.68 -22.79 -25.28
CA GLU A 180 9.74 -21.99 -26.07
C GLU A 180 8.35 -22.03 -25.46
N THR A 181 7.71 -20.86 -25.40
CA THR A 181 6.33 -20.70 -25.04
C THR A 181 5.64 -19.64 -25.91
N LYS A 182 4.36 -19.85 -26.22
CA LYS A 182 3.55 -18.92 -27.00
C LYS A 182 2.66 -18.11 -26.05
N ASN A 183 2.68 -16.80 -26.23
CA ASN A 183 1.81 -15.89 -25.49
C ASN A 183 1.07 -14.92 -26.44
N TRP A 184 -0.02 -14.34 -25.95
CA TRP A 184 -0.86 -13.38 -26.69
C TRP A 184 -0.53 -11.97 -26.19
N TYR A 185 -0.20 -11.07 -27.14
CA TYR A 185 0.21 -9.70 -26.87
C TYR A 185 -0.81 -8.72 -27.37
N LEU A 186 -1.15 -7.72 -26.56
CA LEU A 186 -1.90 -6.55 -27.00
C LEU A 186 -0.89 -5.53 -27.55
N PRO A 187 -0.99 -5.13 -28.83
CA PRO A 187 -0.08 -4.16 -29.47
C PRO A 187 -0.43 -2.75 -29.00
N LEU A 188 0.04 -2.34 -27.80
CA LEU A 188 -0.29 -1.04 -27.20
C LEU A 188 0.13 0.15 -28.08
N ASN A 189 1.16 0.00 -28.91
CA ASN A 189 1.59 1.00 -29.88
C ASN A 189 0.51 1.38 -30.90
N GLU A 190 -0.43 0.49 -31.19
CA GLU A 190 -1.57 0.80 -32.10
C GLU A 190 -2.61 1.71 -31.45
N TYR A 191 -2.52 1.95 -30.13
CA TYR A 191 -3.44 2.81 -29.38
C TYR A 191 -2.85 4.17 -29.00
N GLU A 192 -1.62 4.48 -29.41
CA GLU A 192 -0.94 5.75 -29.07
C GLU A 192 -1.72 6.98 -29.56
N ASP A 193 -2.20 6.97 -30.80
CA ASP A 193 -2.99 8.08 -31.37
C ASP A 193 -4.28 8.30 -30.56
N PHE A 194 -4.99 7.23 -30.22
CA PHE A 194 -6.17 7.29 -29.37
C PHE A 194 -5.87 7.86 -27.98
N LEU A 195 -4.79 7.40 -27.34
CA LEU A 195 -4.40 7.86 -26.01
C LEU A 195 -3.94 9.33 -26.02
N ASN A 196 -3.26 9.76 -27.10
CA ASN A 196 -2.89 11.17 -27.29
C ASN A 196 -4.13 12.05 -27.45
N GLU A 197 -5.06 11.69 -28.33
CA GLU A 197 -6.30 12.45 -28.55
C GLU A 197 -7.14 12.50 -27.25
N TRP A 198 -7.34 11.35 -26.63
CA TRP A 198 -8.19 11.28 -25.45
C TRP A 198 -7.58 11.96 -24.21
N ILE A 199 -6.31 11.69 -23.86
CA ILE A 199 -5.71 12.20 -22.62
C ILE A 199 -4.95 13.51 -22.85
N ILE A 200 -4.02 13.54 -23.85
CA ILE A 200 -3.10 14.66 -23.97
C ILE A 200 -3.81 15.90 -24.52
N GLU A 201 -4.76 15.71 -25.43
CA GLU A 201 -5.57 16.80 -25.98
C GLU A 201 -6.86 17.00 -25.19
N GLY A 202 -7.53 15.91 -24.75
CA GLY A 202 -8.85 15.94 -24.14
C GLY A 202 -8.85 16.32 -22.66
N HIS A 203 -7.84 15.91 -21.88
CA HIS A 203 -7.83 16.02 -20.40
C HIS A 203 -6.65 16.82 -19.83
N LYS A 204 -6.10 17.76 -20.61
CA LYS A 204 -4.97 18.57 -20.20
C LYS A 204 -5.24 19.46 -19.00
N ASP A 205 -6.47 19.98 -18.90
CA ASP A 205 -6.83 21.02 -17.94
C ASP A 205 -7.65 20.50 -16.74
N ASP A 206 -8.15 19.25 -16.79
CA ASP A 206 -9.03 18.66 -15.78
C ASP A 206 -8.42 17.45 -15.05
N TRP A 207 -7.42 16.80 -15.62
CA TRP A 207 -6.72 15.74 -14.91
C TRP A 207 -5.56 16.29 -14.09
N LYS A 208 -5.25 15.59 -12.97
CA LYS A 208 -4.14 15.98 -12.08
C LYS A 208 -2.80 15.99 -12.85
N PRO A 209 -1.92 17.00 -12.59
CA PRO A 209 -0.65 17.15 -13.31
C PRO A 209 0.28 15.93 -13.24
N ASN A 210 0.28 15.18 -12.13
CA ASN A 210 1.08 13.96 -11.99
C ASN A 210 0.60 12.85 -12.93
N VAL A 211 -0.72 12.66 -13.07
CA VAL A 211 -1.31 11.68 -13.98
C VAL A 211 -1.00 12.06 -15.43
N TYR A 212 -1.33 13.29 -15.80
CA TYR A 212 -1.06 13.82 -17.14
C TYR A 212 0.42 13.73 -17.53
N GLY A 213 1.32 14.15 -16.61
CA GLY A 213 2.76 14.15 -16.84
C GLY A 213 3.33 12.74 -17.02
N GLN A 214 2.88 11.79 -16.22
CA GLN A 214 3.34 10.39 -16.33
C GLN A 214 2.86 9.74 -17.62
N VAL A 215 1.58 9.91 -18.00
CA VAL A 215 1.06 9.39 -19.28
C VAL A 215 1.80 9.98 -20.46
N LYS A 216 2.02 11.31 -20.46
CA LYS A 216 2.77 12.00 -21.52
C LYS A 216 4.20 11.45 -21.65
N SER A 217 4.88 11.15 -20.53
CA SER A 217 6.21 10.54 -20.57
C SER A 217 6.19 9.17 -21.26
N TRP A 218 5.24 8.31 -20.90
CA TRP A 218 5.11 6.98 -21.50
C TRP A 218 4.83 7.03 -23.00
N LEU A 219 3.94 7.94 -23.45
CA LEU A 219 3.64 8.11 -24.85
C LEU A 219 4.83 8.67 -25.65
N ASN A 220 5.62 9.57 -25.06
CA ASN A 220 6.83 10.08 -25.69
C ASN A 220 7.93 9.01 -25.85
N ASP A 221 8.02 8.06 -24.90
CA ASP A 221 8.97 6.95 -24.95
C ASP A 221 8.54 5.87 -25.97
N GLY A 222 7.29 5.92 -26.44
CA GLY A 222 6.68 4.94 -27.32
C GLY A 222 6.21 3.67 -26.58
N LEU A 223 5.00 3.24 -26.87
CA LEU A 223 4.43 2.04 -26.27
C LEU A 223 4.91 0.78 -27.01
N LYS A 224 5.00 -0.32 -26.26
CA LYS A 224 5.40 -1.62 -26.81
C LYS A 224 4.28 -2.65 -26.62
N PRO A 225 4.17 -3.66 -27.50
CA PRO A 225 3.27 -4.79 -27.28
C PRO A 225 3.48 -5.41 -25.90
N ARG A 226 2.39 -5.77 -25.24
CA ARG A 226 2.43 -6.33 -23.88
C ARG A 226 1.73 -7.69 -23.84
N ALA A 227 2.42 -8.68 -23.27
CA ALA A 227 1.84 -10.01 -23.13
C ALA A 227 0.67 -10.00 -22.11
N MET A 228 -0.48 -10.50 -22.55
CA MET A 228 -1.72 -10.57 -21.77
C MET A 228 -1.97 -11.97 -21.20
N THR A 229 -1.04 -12.88 -21.39
CA THR A 229 -1.06 -14.25 -20.82
C THR A 229 0.26 -14.57 -20.15
N ARG A 230 0.24 -15.55 -19.25
CA ARG A 230 1.42 -16.05 -18.53
C ARG A 230 1.33 -17.56 -18.36
N ASP A 231 2.49 -18.18 -18.32
CA ASP A 231 2.64 -19.59 -17.98
C ASP A 231 2.70 -19.74 -16.46
N LEU A 232 1.53 -19.85 -15.84
CA LEU A 232 1.34 -19.95 -14.38
C LEU A 232 0.15 -20.86 -14.07
N ASN A 233 0.13 -21.42 -12.85
CA ASN A 233 -0.93 -22.30 -12.38
C ASN A 233 -2.00 -21.58 -11.52
N TRP A 234 -1.77 -20.30 -11.14
CA TRP A 234 -2.67 -19.51 -10.33
C TRP A 234 -3.11 -18.23 -11.05
N GLY A 235 -4.36 -18.17 -11.46
CA GLY A 235 -4.95 -17.07 -12.22
C GLY A 235 -6.18 -17.55 -13.01
N VAL A 236 -6.77 -16.66 -13.79
CA VAL A 236 -7.88 -16.97 -14.70
C VAL A 236 -7.35 -17.76 -15.90
N PRO A 237 -7.79 -19.01 -16.14
CA PRO A 237 -7.33 -19.81 -17.29
C PRO A 237 -7.62 -19.12 -18.62
N VAL A 238 -6.68 -19.18 -19.56
CA VAL A 238 -6.86 -18.67 -20.92
C VAL A 238 -7.94 -19.49 -21.64
N PRO A 239 -9.02 -18.89 -22.16
CA PRO A 239 -10.17 -19.61 -22.70
C PRO A 239 -10.00 -20.03 -24.15
N LEU A 240 -8.81 -20.50 -24.57
CA LEU A 240 -8.53 -20.91 -25.93
C LEU A 240 -8.09 -22.38 -25.99
N PRO A 241 -8.41 -23.11 -27.07
CA PRO A 241 -7.81 -24.41 -27.34
C PRO A 241 -6.28 -24.28 -27.42
N ASN A 242 -5.57 -25.27 -26.92
CA ASN A 242 -4.10 -25.31 -26.88
C ASN A 242 -3.43 -24.21 -26.04
N ALA A 243 -4.13 -23.74 -24.99
CA ALA A 243 -3.60 -22.82 -23.98
C ALA A 243 -3.52 -23.45 -22.58
N GLU A 244 -3.38 -24.79 -22.51
CA GLU A 244 -3.23 -25.50 -21.25
C GLU A 244 -2.00 -25.00 -20.48
N GLY A 245 -2.14 -24.80 -19.16
CA GLY A 245 -1.09 -24.29 -18.30
C GLY A 245 -0.83 -22.78 -18.43
N LYS A 246 -1.76 -22.05 -19.08
CA LYS A 246 -1.71 -20.59 -19.19
C LYS A 246 -2.88 -19.91 -18.51
N VAL A 247 -2.56 -18.79 -17.89
CA VAL A 247 -3.53 -17.89 -17.27
C VAL A 247 -3.47 -16.49 -17.89
N LEU A 248 -4.52 -15.72 -17.73
CA LEU A 248 -4.53 -14.30 -18.05
C LEU A 248 -3.52 -13.59 -17.13
N TYR A 249 -2.83 -12.60 -17.68
CA TYR A 249 -1.92 -11.77 -16.89
C TYR A 249 -2.71 -10.99 -15.83
N VAL A 250 -2.20 -10.96 -14.60
CA VAL A 250 -2.88 -10.31 -13.47
C VAL A 250 -3.31 -8.86 -13.76
N TRP A 251 -2.53 -8.12 -14.52
CA TRP A 251 -2.85 -6.75 -14.92
C TRP A 251 -3.80 -6.66 -16.14
N PHE A 252 -4.16 -7.78 -16.72
CA PHE A 252 -5.26 -7.89 -17.66
C PHE A 252 -6.56 -8.21 -16.92
N ASP A 253 -6.56 -9.19 -16.02
CA ASP A 253 -7.77 -9.61 -15.33
C ASP A 253 -8.16 -8.69 -14.17
N ALA A 254 -7.22 -8.15 -13.39
CA ALA A 254 -7.52 -7.29 -12.24
C ALA A 254 -8.43 -6.09 -12.59
N PRO A 255 -8.16 -5.25 -13.63
CA PRO A 255 -9.06 -4.15 -13.95
C PRO A 255 -10.42 -4.60 -14.50
N ILE A 256 -10.53 -5.79 -15.10
CA ILE A 256 -11.82 -6.40 -15.45
C ILE A 256 -12.64 -6.72 -14.19
N GLY A 257 -11.98 -6.84 -13.04
CA GLY A 257 -12.62 -6.95 -11.73
C GLY A 257 -13.67 -5.87 -11.50
N TYR A 258 -13.41 -4.63 -11.88
CA TYR A 258 -14.38 -3.54 -11.73
C TYR A 258 -15.68 -3.84 -12.49
N ILE A 259 -15.57 -4.41 -13.67
CA ILE A 259 -16.72 -4.78 -14.51
C ILE A 259 -17.46 -5.98 -13.90
N SER A 260 -16.74 -7.05 -13.52
CA SER A 260 -17.33 -8.25 -12.96
C SER A 260 -18.03 -8.01 -11.62
N PHE A 261 -17.42 -7.18 -10.76
CA PHE A 261 -18.01 -6.81 -9.45
C PHE A 261 -19.25 -5.91 -9.63
N THR A 262 -19.23 -5.03 -10.64
CA THR A 262 -20.45 -4.27 -11.01
C THR A 262 -21.56 -5.20 -11.51
N LYS A 263 -21.23 -6.26 -12.27
CA LYS A 263 -22.22 -7.28 -12.67
C LYS A 263 -22.80 -8.02 -11.47
N GLU A 264 -21.97 -8.42 -10.50
CA GLU A 264 -22.43 -9.04 -9.26
C GLU A 264 -23.36 -8.13 -8.46
N TRP A 265 -22.98 -6.87 -8.30
CA TRP A 265 -23.79 -5.87 -7.61
C TRP A 265 -25.11 -5.60 -8.33
N ALA A 266 -25.06 -5.43 -9.64
CA ALA A 266 -26.26 -5.15 -10.45
C ALA A 266 -27.26 -6.31 -10.39
N GLU A 267 -26.80 -7.56 -10.49
CA GLU A 267 -27.62 -8.76 -10.34
C GLU A 267 -28.31 -8.81 -8.96
N LYS A 268 -27.60 -8.48 -7.88
CA LYS A 268 -28.14 -8.44 -6.51
C LYS A 268 -29.19 -7.32 -6.32
N ASN A 269 -29.08 -6.23 -7.07
CA ASN A 269 -29.92 -5.04 -6.89
C ASN A 269 -30.95 -4.83 -8.02
N GLY A 270 -31.08 -5.77 -8.97
CA GLY A 270 -32.03 -5.67 -10.08
C GLY A 270 -31.74 -4.50 -11.04
N LYS A 271 -30.47 -4.15 -11.20
CA LYS A 271 -29.98 -3.07 -12.09
C LYS A 271 -29.31 -3.67 -13.32
N ASP A 272 -29.16 -2.88 -14.37
CA ASP A 272 -28.33 -3.23 -15.52
C ASP A 272 -26.91 -2.64 -15.37
N TRP A 273 -25.90 -3.51 -15.29
CA TRP A 273 -24.51 -3.10 -15.18
C TRP A 273 -24.03 -2.27 -16.39
N LYS A 274 -24.69 -2.42 -17.55
CA LYS A 274 -24.38 -1.67 -18.77
C LYS A 274 -24.66 -0.18 -18.63
N ASP A 275 -25.65 0.18 -17.83
CA ASP A 275 -25.96 1.58 -17.55
C ASP A 275 -24.77 2.32 -16.94
N TYR A 276 -23.88 1.61 -16.26
CA TYR A 276 -22.70 2.16 -15.57
C TYR A 276 -21.41 2.07 -16.40
N TRP A 277 -21.33 1.15 -17.37
CA TRP A 277 -20.10 0.88 -18.11
C TRP A 277 -20.19 1.16 -19.62
N GLN A 278 -21.39 1.24 -20.18
CA GLN A 278 -21.62 1.35 -21.63
C GLN A 278 -22.52 2.52 -22.01
N SER A 279 -23.04 3.26 -21.03
CA SER A 279 -23.93 4.40 -21.26
C SER A 279 -23.14 5.71 -21.31
N GLU A 280 -23.36 6.51 -22.35
CA GLU A 280 -22.78 7.87 -22.47
C GLU A 280 -23.29 8.86 -21.41
N ASN A 281 -24.36 8.49 -20.68
CA ASN A 281 -24.88 9.27 -19.55
C ASN A 281 -24.21 8.96 -18.22
N SER A 282 -23.20 8.10 -18.21
CA SER A 282 -22.46 7.69 -17.00
C SER A 282 -21.04 8.21 -17.04
N ASP A 283 -20.60 8.77 -15.90
CA ASP A 283 -19.21 9.12 -15.65
C ASP A 283 -18.51 7.95 -14.94
N LEU A 284 -17.33 7.59 -15.42
CA LEU A 284 -16.44 6.60 -14.80
C LEU A 284 -15.25 7.31 -14.15
N VAL A 285 -15.05 7.12 -12.83
CA VAL A 285 -13.92 7.70 -12.09
C VAL A 285 -13.16 6.60 -11.37
N HIS A 286 -11.85 6.52 -11.60
CA HIS A 286 -10.95 5.55 -10.97
C HIS A 286 -10.06 6.23 -9.92
N PHE A 287 -10.23 5.93 -8.64
CA PHE A 287 -9.32 6.35 -7.57
C PHE A 287 -8.17 5.36 -7.42
N ILE A 288 -6.93 5.85 -7.55
CA ILE A 288 -5.74 4.99 -7.59
C ILE A 288 -4.55 5.61 -6.85
N GLY A 289 -3.54 4.78 -6.53
CA GLY A 289 -2.20 5.25 -6.21
C GLY A 289 -1.38 5.52 -7.48
N LYS A 290 -0.37 6.38 -7.42
CA LYS A 290 0.47 6.77 -8.59
C LYS A 290 1.12 5.60 -9.32
N ASP A 291 1.40 4.52 -8.62
CA ASP A 291 1.96 3.28 -9.18
C ASP A 291 1.01 2.56 -10.14
N ASN A 292 -0.28 2.88 -10.09
CA ASN A 292 -1.31 2.30 -10.95
C ASN A 292 -1.69 3.17 -12.17
N ILE A 293 -1.06 4.33 -12.37
CA ILE A 293 -1.41 5.26 -13.47
C ILE A 293 -1.30 4.58 -14.83
N VAL A 294 -0.21 3.85 -15.10
CA VAL A 294 0.00 3.17 -16.38
C VAL A 294 -1.10 2.16 -16.68
N PHE A 295 -1.57 1.45 -15.66
CA PHE A 295 -2.62 0.44 -15.82
C PHE A 295 -3.99 1.05 -16.09
N HIS A 296 -4.33 2.15 -15.41
CA HIS A 296 -5.66 2.78 -15.52
C HIS A 296 -5.76 3.84 -16.60
N CYS A 297 -4.63 4.39 -17.07
CA CYS A 297 -4.63 5.43 -18.08
C CYS A 297 -4.11 4.95 -19.44
N ILE A 298 -3.41 3.82 -19.53
CA ILE A 298 -2.86 3.30 -20.79
C ILE A 298 -3.40 1.91 -21.09
N ILE A 299 -3.11 0.90 -20.23
CA ILE A 299 -3.38 -0.51 -20.55
C ILE A 299 -4.89 -0.79 -20.56
N PHE A 300 -5.59 -0.49 -19.48
CA PHE A 300 -7.03 -0.78 -19.38
C PHE A 300 -7.87 0.02 -20.37
N PRO A 301 -7.64 1.34 -20.61
CA PRO A 301 -8.32 2.07 -21.68
C PRO A 301 -8.04 1.51 -23.09
N SER A 302 -6.81 1.05 -23.37
CA SER A 302 -6.50 0.37 -24.62
C SER A 302 -7.28 -0.94 -24.77
N MET A 303 -7.43 -1.71 -23.69
CA MET A 303 -8.26 -2.92 -23.68
C MET A 303 -9.74 -2.58 -23.92
N MET A 304 -10.28 -1.56 -23.25
CA MET A 304 -11.67 -1.11 -23.43
C MET A 304 -11.91 -0.58 -24.86
N LYS A 305 -10.96 0.19 -25.42
CA LYS A 305 -10.99 0.66 -26.80
C LYS A 305 -10.95 -0.48 -27.80
N ALA A 306 -10.10 -1.49 -27.54
CA ALA A 306 -10.03 -2.70 -28.36
C ALA A 306 -11.34 -3.50 -28.33
N HIS A 307 -12.00 -3.58 -27.17
CA HIS A 307 -13.30 -4.20 -27.00
C HIS A 307 -14.42 -3.41 -27.72
N GLY A 308 -14.45 -2.10 -27.57
CA GLY A 308 -15.31 -1.19 -28.32
C GLY A 308 -16.64 -0.83 -27.66
N ASP A 309 -17.02 -1.49 -26.56
CA ASP A 309 -18.36 -1.32 -25.96
C ASP A 309 -18.37 -0.49 -24.66
N TYR A 310 -17.20 -0.07 -24.16
CA TYR A 310 -17.05 0.58 -22.86
C TYR A 310 -16.81 2.08 -22.96
N ILE A 311 -17.34 2.84 -21.99
CA ILE A 311 -17.00 4.27 -21.82
C ILE A 311 -15.58 4.42 -21.27
N MET A 312 -14.94 5.54 -21.60
CA MET A 312 -13.61 5.88 -21.04
C MET A 312 -13.75 6.59 -19.70
N PRO A 313 -12.76 6.49 -18.81
CA PRO A 313 -12.76 7.25 -17.57
C PRO A 313 -12.86 8.76 -17.80
N ALA A 314 -13.81 9.41 -17.13
CA ALA A 314 -13.92 10.86 -17.10
C ALA A 314 -12.76 11.47 -16.30
N ASN A 315 -12.32 10.79 -15.23
CA ASN A 315 -11.14 11.21 -14.47
C ASN A 315 -10.47 10.02 -13.76
N VAL A 316 -9.17 10.16 -13.50
CA VAL A 316 -8.36 9.18 -12.77
C VAL A 316 -7.57 9.90 -11.66
N PRO A 317 -8.22 10.24 -10.52
CA PRO A 317 -7.52 10.88 -9.40
C PRO A 317 -6.48 9.94 -8.80
N ALA A 318 -5.21 10.19 -9.10
CA ALA A 318 -4.09 9.45 -8.52
C ALA A 318 -3.44 10.21 -7.38
N PHE A 319 -3.08 9.48 -6.32
CA PHE A 319 -2.43 10.02 -5.12
C PHE A 319 -0.98 9.56 -5.03
N GLU A 320 -0.16 10.41 -4.44
CA GLU A 320 1.23 10.14 -4.13
C GLU A 320 1.34 9.22 -2.90
N PHE A 321 2.56 8.94 -2.41
CA PHE A 321 2.75 8.05 -1.27
C PHE A 321 2.65 8.78 0.07
N LEU A 322 2.12 8.07 1.06
CA LEU A 322 2.20 8.47 2.47
C LEU A 322 3.36 7.75 3.13
N ASN A 323 4.25 8.52 3.77
CA ASN A 323 5.30 8.01 4.63
C ASN A 323 4.80 7.88 6.08
N LEU A 324 5.53 7.16 6.91
CA LEU A 324 5.25 6.94 8.33
C LEU A 324 6.49 7.29 9.14
N GLU A 325 6.36 8.25 10.06
CA GLU A 325 7.48 8.73 10.90
C GLU A 325 8.74 9.04 10.05
N ASN A 326 8.54 9.72 8.91
CA ASN A 326 9.56 10.11 7.92
C ASN A 326 10.24 8.94 7.17
N ASP A 327 9.80 7.70 7.36
CA ASP A 327 10.28 6.54 6.62
C ASP A 327 9.18 6.03 5.65
N LYS A 328 9.59 5.43 4.54
CA LYS A 328 8.66 4.81 3.59
C LYS A 328 7.94 3.62 4.26
N ILE A 329 6.61 3.58 4.19
CA ILE A 329 5.82 2.42 4.61
C ILE A 329 6.26 1.17 3.86
N SER A 330 6.40 0.05 4.57
CA SER A 330 6.89 -1.21 4.00
C SER A 330 6.20 -2.42 4.63
N THR A 331 5.40 -3.12 3.83
CA THR A 331 4.73 -4.35 4.25
C THR A 331 5.71 -5.49 4.56
N SER A 332 6.77 -5.64 3.75
CA SER A 332 7.77 -6.69 3.94
C SER A 332 8.60 -6.52 5.21
N ARG A 333 8.81 -5.27 5.65
CA ARG A 333 9.50 -4.92 6.91
C ARG A 333 8.56 -4.74 8.09
N ASN A 334 7.26 -4.95 7.90
CA ASN A 334 6.21 -4.67 8.88
C ASN A 334 6.29 -3.24 9.46
N TRP A 335 6.77 -2.27 8.64
CA TRP A 335 6.83 -0.85 8.98
C TRP A 335 5.57 -0.17 8.46
N ALA A 336 4.48 -0.28 9.20
CA ALA A 336 3.17 0.22 8.83
C ALA A 336 2.27 0.42 10.05
N VAL A 337 1.26 1.28 9.92
CA VAL A 337 0.08 1.28 10.79
C VAL A 337 -1.02 0.54 10.03
N TRP A 338 -1.38 -0.64 10.52
CA TRP A 338 -2.36 -1.51 9.89
C TRP A 338 -3.78 -1.08 10.23
N ALA A 339 -4.67 -1.07 9.24
CA ALA A 339 -6.05 -0.61 9.43
C ALA A 339 -6.83 -1.41 10.48
N HIS A 340 -6.71 -2.74 10.48
CA HIS A 340 -7.38 -3.60 11.46
C HIS A 340 -6.82 -3.40 12.89
N GLU A 341 -5.50 -3.23 13.05
CA GLU A 341 -4.87 -2.97 14.35
C GLU A 341 -5.28 -1.59 14.88
N TYR A 342 -5.37 -0.58 14.01
CA TYR A 342 -5.85 0.74 14.41
C TYR A 342 -7.25 0.69 15.02
N VAL A 343 -8.17 -0.05 14.40
CA VAL A 343 -9.55 -0.17 14.90
C VAL A 343 -9.60 -0.83 16.28
N GLU A 344 -8.69 -1.79 16.54
CA GLU A 344 -8.55 -2.45 17.84
C GLU A 344 -7.91 -1.54 18.89
N ASP A 345 -6.84 -0.81 18.52
CA ASP A 345 -6.08 0.07 19.42
C ASP A 345 -6.86 1.37 19.75
N PHE A 346 -7.74 1.85 18.83
CA PHE A 346 -8.51 3.08 18.94
C PHE A 346 -10.02 2.86 18.73
N PRO A 347 -10.71 2.11 19.61
CA PRO A 347 -12.11 1.79 19.44
C PRO A 347 -12.98 3.06 19.46
N GLY A 348 -13.86 3.18 18.47
CA GLY A 348 -14.77 4.33 18.33
C GLY A 348 -14.12 5.61 17.77
N GLN A 349 -12.85 5.56 17.34
CA GLN A 349 -12.11 6.72 16.82
C GLN A 349 -11.83 6.62 15.31
N GLN A 350 -12.72 5.95 14.56
CA GLN A 350 -12.58 5.79 13.10
C GLN A 350 -12.52 7.13 12.37
N ASP A 351 -13.38 8.08 12.74
CA ASP A 351 -13.40 9.41 12.14
C ASP A 351 -12.16 10.26 12.47
N VAL A 352 -11.50 10.00 13.60
CA VAL A 352 -10.23 10.64 13.94
C VAL A 352 -9.16 10.24 12.93
N LEU A 353 -9.08 8.94 12.58
CA LEU A 353 -8.15 8.47 11.55
C LEU A 353 -8.51 9.03 10.17
N ARG A 354 -9.79 8.99 9.79
CA ARG A 354 -10.27 9.53 8.51
C ARG A 354 -9.90 11.01 8.37
N TYR A 355 -10.16 11.80 9.40
CA TYR A 355 -9.81 13.22 9.46
C TYR A 355 -8.28 13.42 9.32
N ALA A 356 -7.48 12.72 10.12
CA ALA A 356 -6.04 12.85 10.12
C ALA A 356 -5.42 12.50 8.76
N LEU A 357 -5.90 11.43 8.13
CA LEU A 357 -5.42 10.98 6.84
C LEU A 357 -5.83 11.91 5.70
N LEU A 358 -7.07 12.41 5.70
CA LEU A 358 -7.55 13.38 4.69
C LEU A 358 -6.83 14.72 4.81
N SER A 359 -6.62 15.23 6.04
CA SER A 359 -5.91 16.49 6.25
C SER A 359 -4.44 16.43 5.81
N SER A 360 -3.88 15.23 5.71
CA SER A 360 -2.52 14.95 5.22
C SER A 360 -2.53 14.17 3.91
N ALA A 361 -3.65 14.11 3.17
CA ALA A 361 -3.74 13.32 1.95
C ALA A 361 -2.61 13.70 0.97
N PRO A 362 -1.92 12.71 0.39
CA PRO A 362 -0.79 12.97 -0.53
C PRO A 362 -1.32 13.27 -1.95
N GLU A 363 -2.04 14.38 -2.13
CA GLU A 363 -2.76 14.72 -3.37
C GLU A 363 -1.85 15.07 -4.53
N THR A 364 -0.73 15.79 -4.27
CA THR A 364 0.16 16.33 -5.31
C THR A 364 1.63 16.01 -5.10
N LYS A 365 1.99 15.57 -3.90
CA LYS A 365 3.35 15.15 -3.50
C LYS A 365 3.26 14.16 -2.36
N ASP A 366 4.31 13.37 -2.18
CA ASP A 366 4.44 12.50 -1.02
C ASP A 366 4.24 13.29 0.28
N ASN A 367 3.56 12.71 1.23
CA ASN A 367 3.30 13.32 2.54
C ASN A 367 3.70 12.35 3.65
N ASN A 368 3.61 12.79 4.90
CA ASN A 368 4.06 12.05 6.05
C ASN A 368 2.98 11.99 7.13
N PHE A 369 2.79 10.83 7.70
CA PHE A 369 1.98 10.62 8.89
C PHE A 369 2.91 10.47 10.09
N THR A 370 2.63 11.20 11.18
CA THR A 370 3.25 10.97 12.48
C THR A 370 2.18 10.83 13.55
N TRP A 371 2.42 10.01 14.54
CA TRP A 371 1.52 9.85 15.68
C TRP A 371 1.34 11.15 16.46
N LYS A 372 2.36 12.00 16.50
CA LYS A 372 2.27 13.32 17.15
C LYS A 372 1.38 14.30 16.39
N ASP A 373 1.45 14.30 15.06
CA ASP A 373 0.53 15.11 14.24
C ASP A 373 -0.91 14.60 14.35
N PHE A 374 -1.11 13.28 14.35
CA PHE A 374 -2.40 12.63 14.59
C PHE A 374 -3.02 13.09 15.91
N GLN A 375 -2.28 13.05 17.01
CA GLN A 375 -2.71 13.55 18.31
C GLN A 375 -3.06 15.04 18.26
N THR A 376 -2.22 15.85 17.63
CA THR A 376 -2.43 17.30 17.50
C THR A 376 -3.72 17.60 16.74
N LYS A 377 -3.97 16.92 15.62
CA LYS A 377 -5.21 17.06 14.84
C LYS A 377 -6.45 16.67 15.64
N ASN A 378 -6.38 15.57 16.37
CA ASN A 378 -7.49 15.22 17.26
C ASN A 378 -7.69 16.27 18.35
N ASN A 379 -6.65 16.54 19.16
CA ASN A 379 -6.81 17.33 20.37
C ASN A 379 -7.08 18.81 20.11
N SER A 380 -6.39 19.40 19.12
CA SER A 380 -6.49 20.83 18.81
C SER A 380 -7.62 21.15 17.83
N GLU A 381 -7.88 20.29 16.84
CA GLU A 381 -8.84 20.58 15.78
C GLU A 381 -10.20 19.91 16.05
N LEU A 382 -10.25 18.57 16.17
CA LEU A 382 -11.51 17.87 16.39
C LEU A 382 -12.11 18.16 17.77
N VAL A 383 -11.32 18.03 18.83
CA VAL A 383 -11.79 18.34 20.20
C VAL A 383 -11.88 19.84 20.41
N GLY A 384 -10.80 20.59 20.11
CA GLY A 384 -10.66 22.00 20.47
C GLY A 384 -11.48 22.96 19.60
N ILE A 385 -11.78 22.63 18.36
CA ILE A 385 -12.51 23.50 17.44
C ILE A 385 -13.87 22.91 17.12
N PHE A 386 -13.92 21.77 16.42
CA PHE A 386 -15.17 21.20 15.90
C PHE A 386 -16.11 20.73 17.02
N GLY A 387 -15.64 19.85 17.88
CA GLY A 387 -16.42 19.31 18.99
C GLY A 387 -16.73 20.35 20.05
N ASN A 388 -15.79 21.25 20.33
CA ASN A 388 -16.01 22.35 21.29
C ASN A 388 -17.15 23.27 20.87
N PHE A 389 -17.18 23.70 19.60
CA PHE A 389 -18.26 24.56 19.10
C PHE A 389 -19.64 23.89 19.27
N ILE A 390 -19.76 22.67 18.77
CA ILE A 390 -21.04 21.93 18.78
C ILE A 390 -21.53 21.66 20.20
N ASN A 391 -20.61 21.20 21.07
CA ASN A 391 -20.93 20.94 22.47
C ASN A 391 -21.37 22.20 23.18
N ARG A 392 -20.73 23.35 22.97
CA ARG A 392 -21.13 24.63 23.55
C ARG A 392 -22.53 25.04 23.12
N VAL A 393 -22.85 24.93 21.81
CA VAL A 393 -24.19 25.24 21.30
C VAL A 393 -25.25 24.36 21.98
N ALA A 394 -25.07 23.05 21.95
CA ALA A 394 -26.04 22.10 22.51
C ALA A 394 -26.22 22.29 24.02
N VAL A 395 -25.14 22.44 24.79
CA VAL A 395 -25.17 22.65 26.23
C VAL A 395 -25.89 23.97 26.59
N LEU A 396 -25.63 25.04 25.84
CA LEU A 396 -26.28 26.33 26.12
C LEU A 396 -27.78 26.31 25.77
N ILE A 397 -28.18 25.64 24.69
CA ILE A 397 -29.60 25.43 24.34
C ILE A 397 -30.29 24.61 25.42
N HIS A 398 -29.70 23.52 25.91
CA HIS A 398 -30.26 22.75 27.02
C HIS A 398 -30.38 23.59 28.30
N LYS A 399 -29.33 24.34 28.62
CA LYS A 399 -29.26 25.10 29.87
C LYS A 399 -30.26 26.26 29.95
N TYR A 400 -30.46 26.95 28.84
CA TYR A 400 -31.25 28.20 28.86
C TYR A 400 -32.64 28.07 28.20
N TYR A 401 -32.82 27.03 27.37
CA TYR A 401 -34.05 26.83 26.60
C TYR A 401 -34.57 25.38 26.67
N ASP A 402 -34.18 24.63 27.70
CA ASP A 402 -34.63 23.24 27.95
C ASP A 402 -34.47 22.31 26.71
N GLY A 403 -33.43 22.53 25.91
CA GLY A 403 -33.18 21.78 24.70
C GLY A 403 -34.08 22.16 23.51
N VAL A 404 -34.77 23.30 23.56
CA VAL A 404 -35.58 23.82 22.47
C VAL A 404 -34.81 24.93 21.75
N VAL A 405 -34.72 24.85 20.43
CA VAL A 405 -34.07 25.87 19.60
C VAL A 405 -34.80 27.21 19.77
N PRO A 406 -34.12 28.26 20.26
CA PRO A 406 -34.77 29.56 20.53
C PRO A 406 -35.08 30.29 19.22
N GLN A 407 -35.89 31.36 19.37
CA GLN A 407 -36.25 32.24 18.27
C GLN A 407 -35.04 33.08 17.82
N GLY A 408 -34.87 33.24 16.49
CA GLY A 408 -33.83 34.07 15.88
C GLY A 408 -34.29 34.67 14.55
N ASP A 409 -33.49 35.59 14.02
CA ASP A 409 -33.71 36.17 12.70
C ASP A 409 -33.23 35.22 11.60
N VAL A 410 -34.13 34.72 10.79
CA VAL A 410 -33.85 33.83 9.66
C VAL A 410 -33.12 34.53 8.52
N ASN A 411 -33.06 35.86 8.50
CA ASN A 411 -32.34 36.66 7.52
C ASN A 411 -30.97 37.15 8.03
N SER A 412 -30.51 36.63 9.17
CA SER A 412 -29.22 36.99 9.74
C SER A 412 -28.10 36.80 8.74
N PRO A 413 -27.22 37.81 8.54
CA PRO A 413 -26.12 37.70 7.53
C PRO A 413 -25.13 36.60 7.85
N GLU A 414 -24.97 36.20 9.11
CA GLU A 414 -24.11 35.12 9.55
C GLU A 414 -24.52 33.75 8.98
N LEU A 415 -25.84 33.59 8.70
CA LEU A 415 -26.35 32.35 8.10
C LEU A 415 -25.90 32.16 6.65
N GLN A 416 -25.47 33.23 5.95
CA GLN A 416 -24.96 33.13 4.58
C GLN A 416 -23.64 32.36 4.52
N GLU A 417 -22.89 32.34 5.63
CA GLU A 417 -21.61 31.57 5.68
C GLU A 417 -21.86 30.07 5.54
N ILE A 418 -23.05 29.56 5.91
CA ILE A 418 -23.42 28.14 5.73
C ILE A 418 -23.46 27.79 4.23
N SER A 419 -24.24 28.51 3.44
CA SER A 419 -24.38 28.28 2.01
C SER A 419 -23.05 28.51 1.26
N LYS A 420 -22.30 29.54 1.68
CA LYS A 420 -20.97 29.83 1.12
C LYS A 420 -20.00 28.67 1.38
N SER A 421 -19.90 28.20 2.62
CA SER A 421 -19.03 27.07 2.98
C SER A 421 -19.45 25.79 2.27
N ALA A 422 -20.75 25.51 2.13
CA ALA A 422 -21.25 24.35 1.41
C ALA A 422 -20.80 24.36 -0.06
N LYS A 423 -20.91 25.51 -0.75
CA LYS A 423 -20.48 25.69 -2.15
C LYS A 423 -18.96 25.61 -2.29
N GLU A 424 -18.21 26.14 -1.34
CA GLU A 424 -16.75 26.04 -1.34
C GLU A 424 -16.30 24.57 -1.19
N ILE A 425 -16.91 23.82 -0.27
CA ILE A 425 -16.64 22.39 -0.08
C ILE A 425 -16.97 21.60 -1.36
N SER A 426 -18.14 21.85 -1.99
CA SER A 426 -18.52 21.22 -3.25
C SER A 426 -17.47 21.45 -4.34
N GLY A 427 -17.10 22.71 -4.54
CA GLY A 427 -16.13 23.08 -5.59
C GLY A 427 -14.79 22.37 -5.42
N PHE A 428 -14.31 22.22 -4.18
CA PHE A 428 -13.10 21.46 -3.90
C PHE A 428 -13.29 19.96 -4.13
N LEU A 429 -14.43 19.38 -3.72
CA LEU A 429 -14.69 17.94 -3.92
C LEU A 429 -14.85 17.58 -5.39
N GLU A 430 -15.49 18.43 -6.20
CA GLU A 430 -15.61 18.25 -7.66
C GLU A 430 -14.25 18.26 -8.36
N ASN A 431 -13.27 18.99 -7.82
CA ASN A 431 -11.89 19.05 -8.32
C ASN A 431 -10.93 18.07 -7.62
N TYR A 432 -11.45 17.12 -6.81
CA TYR A 432 -10.63 16.13 -6.07
C TYR A 432 -9.61 16.77 -5.10
N GLU A 433 -9.95 17.93 -4.51
CA GLU A 433 -9.14 18.68 -3.55
C GLU A 433 -9.62 18.44 -2.12
N PHE A 434 -9.41 17.25 -1.59
CA PHE A 434 -9.97 16.78 -0.31
C PHE A 434 -9.42 17.55 0.89
N ARG A 435 -8.14 17.94 0.87
CA ARG A 435 -7.53 18.75 1.94
C ARG A 435 -8.16 20.12 2.03
N ASN A 436 -8.37 20.78 0.88
CA ASN A 436 -8.97 22.09 0.82
C ASN A 436 -10.44 22.04 1.27
N SER A 437 -11.18 21.02 0.84
CA SER A 437 -12.57 20.83 1.23
C SER A 437 -12.73 20.58 2.74
N LEU A 438 -11.84 19.78 3.34
CA LEU A 438 -11.81 19.55 4.79
C LEU A 438 -11.44 20.84 5.56
N THR A 439 -10.53 21.64 5.00
CA THR A 439 -10.16 22.95 5.57
C THR A 439 -11.35 23.91 5.55
N ALA A 440 -12.14 23.96 4.47
CA ALA A 440 -13.36 24.76 4.38
C ALA A 440 -14.40 24.34 5.42
N LEU A 441 -14.61 23.04 5.63
CA LEU A 441 -15.47 22.52 6.70
C LEU A 441 -15.01 23.01 8.08
N MET A 442 -13.71 22.93 8.37
CA MET A 442 -13.15 23.37 9.65
C MET A 442 -13.21 24.89 9.83
N ASN A 443 -13.17 25.65 8.73
CA ASN A 443 -13.33 27.11 8.78
C ASN A 443 -14.76 27.50 9.22
N LEU A 444 -15.78 26.76 8.80
CA LEU A 444 -17.15 26.97 9.30
C LEU A 444 -17.25 26.71 10.82
N ALA A 445 -16.54 25.68 11.33
CA ALA A 445 -16.49 25.44 12.78
C ALA A 445 -15.75 26.54 13.54
N ARG A 446 -14.65 27.08 12.96
CA ARG A 446 -13.93 28.24 13.51
C ARG A 446 -14.79 29.49 13.54
N PHE A 447 -15.50 29.76 12.45
CA PHE A 447 -16.46 30.85 12.37
C PHE A 447 -17.51 30.73 13.46
N GLY A 448 -18.11 29.56 13.65
CA GLY A 448 -19.09 29.32 14.72
C GLY A 448 -18.54 29.59 16.13
N ASN A 449 -17.28 29.13 16.41
CA ASN A 449 -16.63 29.43 17.69
C ASN A 449 -16.40 30.94 17.90
N GLN A 450 -15.90 31.63 16.85
CA GLN A 450 -15.66 33.07 16.90
C GLN A 450 -16.98 33.84 17.11
N TYR A 451 -18.03 33.48 16.39
CA TYR A 451 -19.36 34.06 16.55
C TYR A 451 -19.86 33.94 17.99
N LEU A 452 -19.89 32.72 18.56
CA LEU A 452 -20.30 32.53 19.96
C LEU A 452 -19.41 33.31 20.94
N GLN A 453 -18.11 33.45 20.67
CA GLN A 453 -17.21 34.21 21.54
C GLN A 453 -17.50 35.72 21.47
N THR A 454 -17.86 36.23 20.29
CA THR A 454 -18.23 37.65 20.10
C THR A 454 -19.58 37.98 20.73
N GLU A 455 -20.57 37.11 20.55
CA GLU A 455 -21.93 37.33 21.03
C GLU A 455 -22.13 37.03 22.53
N GLU A 456 -21.27 36.21 23.13
CA GLU A 456 -21.23 35.83 24.54
C GLU A 456 -22.64 35.46 25.11
N PRO A 457 -23.40 34.51 24.50
CA PRO A 457 -24.78 34.20 24.93
C PRO A 457 -24.88 33.81 26.40
N TRP A 458 -23.84 33.29 27.03
CA TRP A 458 -23.79 32.99 28.46
C TRP A 458 -23.75 34.23 29.37
N LYS A 459 -23.39 35.39 28.83
CA LYS A 459 -23.49 36.70 29.51
C LYS A 459 -24.77 37.43 29.12
N THR A 460 -25.00 37.57 27.83
CA THR A 460 -26.11 38.36 27.27
C THR A 460 -27.49 37.81 27.65
N ILE A 461 -27.63 36.54 28.02
CA ILE A 461 -28.89 35.93 28.48
C ILE A 461 -29.48 36.64 29.69
N LYS A 462 -28.70 37.32 30.52
CA LYS A 462 -29.16 38.07 31.70
C LYS A 462 -29.65 39.46 31.37
N ASP A 463 -28.98 40.14 30.46
CA ASP A 463 -29.17 41.56 30.18
C ASP A 463 -29.97 41.79 28.89
N ASN A 464 -29.86 40.87 27.93
CA ASN A 464 -30.56 40.90 26.64
C ASN A 464 -30.90 39.48 26.18
N PRO A 465 -31.98 38.87 26.72
CA PRO A 465 -32.38 37.50 26.38
C PRO A 465 -32.70 37.29 24.90
N GLU A 466 -33.24 38.30 24.20
CA GLU A 466 -33.55 38.23 22.77
C GLU A 466 -32.25 38.08 21.92
N LYS A 467 -31.22 38.84 22.28
CA LYS A 467 -29.91 38.73 21.66
C LYS A 467 -29.30 37.34 21.91
N ALA A 468 -29.39 36.83 23.14
CA ALA A 468 -28.90 35.50 23.48
C ALA A 468 -29.66 34.40 22.72
N ALA A 469 -30.99 34.55 22.59
CA ALA A 469 -31.83 33.64 21.79
C ALA A 469 -31.40 33.63 20.33
N HIS A 470 -31.23 34.78 19.73
CA HIS A 470 -30.75 34.90 18.34
C HIS A 470 -29.40 34.29 18.15
N SER A 471 -28.45 34.57 19.07
CA SER A 471 -27.07 33.99 18.97
C SER A 471 -27.07 32.48 19.04
N LEU A 472 -27.93 31.87 19.88
CA LEU A 472 -28.03 30.41 19.97
C LEU A 472 -28.83 29.82 18.82
N PHE A 473 -29.76 30.52 18.22
CA PHE A 473 -30.42 30.14 16.97
C PHE A 473 -29.41 30.04 15.83
N VAL A 474 -28.58 31.09 15.62
CA VAL A 474 -27.52 31.08 14.60
C VAL A 474 -26.51 29.94 14.88
N GLY A 475 -26.11 29.79 16.16
CA GLY A 475 -25.23 28.68 16.56
C GLY A 475 -25.79 27.30 16.22
N ALA A 476 -27.10 27.09 16.43
CA ALA A 476 -27.81 25.86 16.09
C ALA A 476 -27.78 25.58 14.56
N GLN A 477 -28.03 26.63 13.74
CA GLN A 477 -27.95 26.49 12.28
C GLN A 477 -26.57 26.05 11.81
N ILE A 478 -25.50 26.69 12.33
CA ILE A 478 -24.13 26.34 11.99
C ILE A 478 -23.77 24.90 12.46
N ALA A 479 -24.22 24.52 13.66
CA ALA A 479 -23.98 23.18 14.20
C ALA A 479 -24.66 22.08 13.35
N VAL A 480 -25.92 22.34 12.93
CA VAL A 480 -26.62 21.42 12.01
C VAL A 480 -25.98 21.41 10.63
N ALA A 481 -25.50 22.56 10.11
CA ALA A 481 -24.74 22.59 8.86
C ALA A 481 -23.48 21.74 8.95
N LEU A 482 -22.73 21.85 10.03
CA LEU A 482 -21.55 21.01 10.28
C LEU A 482 -21.90 19.51 10.36
N ALA A 483 -23.01 19.17 11.03
CA ALA A 483 -23.52 17.80 11.09
C ALA A 483 -23.81 17.22 9.69
N GLN A 484 -24.34 18.03 8.81
CA GLN A 484 -24.67 17.65 7.44
C GLN A 484 -23.42 17.58 6.53
N LEU A 485 -22.56 18.60 6.59
CA LEU A 485 -21.41 18.76 5.69
C LEU A 485 -20.24 17.87 6.05
N CYS A 486 -20.11 17.43 7.31
CA CYS A 486 -19.03 16.54 7.72
C CYS A 486 -19.24 15.07 7.30
N GLU A 487 -20.43 14.68 6.85
CA GLU A 487 -20.79 13.29 6.57
C GLU A 487 -19.86 12.59 5.59
N PRO A 488 -19.42 13.17 4.47
CA PRO A 488 -18.48 12.50 3.58
C PRO A 488 -17.14 12.20 4.25
N PHE A 489 -16.68 13.07 5.12
CA PHE A 489 -15.36 12.99 5.78
C PHE A 489 -15.39 12.14 7.05
N MET A 490 -16.40 12.36 7.88
CA MET A 490 -16.56 11.81 9.23
C MET A 490 -17.97 11.24 9.43
N PRO A 491 -18.33 10.13 8.76
CA PRO A 491 -19.69 9.60 8.71
C PRO A 491 -20.26 9.22 10.09
N PHE A 492 -19.44 8.64 10.99
CA PHE A 492 -19.88 8.25 12.34
C PHE A 492 -20.19 9.47 13.23
N SER A 493 -19.39 10.53 13.08
CA SER A 493 -19.62 11.80 13.78
C SER A 493 -20.86 12.51 13.25
N SER A 494 -21.07 12.52 11.93
CA SER A 494 -22.26 13.06 11.31
C SER A 494 -23.52 12.37 11.82
N GLU A 495 -23.56 11.05 11.87
CA GLU A 495 -24.70 10.28 12.38
C GLU A 495 -25.01 10.64 13.85
N LYS A 496 -23.99 10.71 14.71
CA LYS A 496 -24.14 11.13 16.09
C LYS A 496 -24.69 12.56 16.20
N LEU A 497 -24.21 13.47 15.35
CA LEU A 497 -24.64 14.87 15.34
C LEU A 497 -26.09 15.03 14.85
N LEU A 498 -26.46 14.34 13.77
CA LEU A 498 -27.81 14.34 13.25
C LEU A 498 -28.81 13.85 14.32
N ASN A 499 -28.42 12.77 15.03
CA ASN A 499 -29.19 12.27 16.16
C ASN A 499 -29.23 13.30 17.33
N MET A 500 -28.09 13.92 17.68
CA MET A 500 -28.02 14.93 18.76
C MET A 500 -28.96 16.14 18.50
N PHE A 501 -28.95 16.64 17.26
CA PHE A 501 -29.84 17.72 16.87
C PHE A 501 -31.24 17.26 16.46
N ASN A 502 -31.49 15.94 16.48
CA ASN A 502 -32.79 15.35 16.11
C ASN A 502 -33.26 15.79 14.71
N VAL A 503 -32.34 15.81 13.74
CA VAL A 503 -32.60 16.20 12.35
C VAL A 503 -32.22 15.08 11.38
N GLU A 504 -32.95 15.02 10.28
CA GLU A 504 -32.68 14.08 9.21
C GLU A 504 -31.55 14.57 8.29
N LYS A 505 -30.96 13.63 7.59
CA LYS A 505 -29.98 13.91 6.54
C LYS A 505 -30.63 14.60 5.36
N LYS A 506 -30.07 15.74 4.93
CA LYS A 506 -30.58 16.55 3.81
C LYS A 506 -29.70 16.34 2.56
N ASP A 507 -30.28 16.55 1.39
CA ASP A 507 -29.52 16.62 0.15
C ASP A 507 -28.52 17.79 0.19
N TRP A 508 -27.39 17.63 -0.48
CA TRP A 508 -26.33 18.63 -0.48
C TRP A 508 -26.80 19.98 -1.05
N ASN A 509 -27.55 19.94 -2.16
CA ASN A 509 -28.14 21.12 -2.78
C ASN A 509 -29.06 21.91 -1.82
N THR A 510 -29.70 21.25 -0.87
CA THR A 510 -30.49 21.91 0.16
C THR A 510 -29.62 22.80 1.03
N ILE A 511 -28.44 22.33 1.44
CA ILE A 511 -27.52 23.07 2.31
C ILE A 511 -26.88 24.25 1.56
N GLU A 512 -26.56 24.06 0.26
CA GLU A 512 -26.04 25.13 -0.58
C GLU A 512 -27.00 26.29 -0.81
N ASN A 513 -28.32 26.03 -0.74
CA ASN A 513 -29.36 27.02 -1.09
C ASN A 513 -30.25 27.44 0.09
N GLN A 514 -30.11 26.78 1.24
CA GLN A 514 -30.89 27.11 2.45
C GLN A 514 -29.92 27.30 3.63
N SER A 515 -30.06 28.44 4.29
CA SER A 515 -29.28 28.78 5.48
C SER A 515 -30.01 28.45 6.80
N VAL A 516 -31.29 28.14 6.74
CA VAL A 516 -32.11 27.70 7.88
C VAL A 516 -32.34 26.19 7.75
N LEU A 517 -31.65 25.42 8.60
CA LEU A 517 -31.61 23.97 8.56
C LEU A 517 -32.37 23.31 9.71
N ILE A 518 -32.64 24.07 10.77
CA ILE A 518 -33.41 23.65 11.94
C ILE A 518 -34.33 24.80 12.35
N GLU A 519 -35.61 24.50 12.66
CA GLU A 519 -36.62 25.50 12.94
C GLU A 519 -36.60 25.95 14.41
N THR A 520 -37.09 27.18 14.66
CA THR A 520 -37.40 27.64 16.01
C THR A 520 -38.43 26.71 16.65
N GLY A 521 -38.26 26.39 17.93
CA GLY A 521 -39.12 25.48 18.66
C GLY A 521 -38.79 24.00 18.50
N HIS A 522 -37.81 23.64 17.63
CA HIS A 522 -37.36 22.29 17.47
C HIS A 522 -36.66 21.79 18.75
N LYS A 523 -36.96 20.55 19.16
CA LYS A 523 -36.39 19.91 20.35
C LYS A 523 -35.15 19.08 19.96
N ILE A 524 -33.99 19.44 20.50
CA ILE A 524 -32.75 18.65 20.35
C ILE A 524 -32.68 17.58 21.44
N ASN A 525 -31.96 16.46 21.14
CA ASN A 525 -31.70 15.38 22.07
C ASN A 525 -30.52 15.73 23.01
N GLU A 526 -30.31 14.92 24.04
CA GLU A 526 -29.18 15.10 24.96
C GLU A 526 -27.84 15.16 24.24
N SER A 527 -26.98 16.08 24.70
CA SER A 527 -25.65 16.26 24.14
C SER A 527 -24.67 15.23 24.67
N SER A 528 -23.79 14.73 23.80
CA SER A 528 -22.66 13.87 24.13
C SER A 528 -21.39 14.38 23.49
N LEU A 529 -20.24 14.09 24.10
CA LEU A 529 -18.95 14.41 23.51
C LEU A 529 -18.71 13.58 22.26
N LEU A 530 -18.32 14.23 21.17
CA LEU A 530 -18.01 13.59 19.90
C LEU A 530 -16.61 12.97 19.91
N PHE A 531 -15.66 13.71 20.44
CA PHE A 531 -14.25 13.35 20.46
C PHE A 531 -13.70 13.51 21.89
N SER A 532 -12.79 12.62 22.25
CA SER A 532 -11.99 12.69 23.49
C SER A 532 -10.54 13.02 23.16
N LYS A 533 -9.86 13.63 24.11
CA LYS A 533 -8.40 13.84 23.97
C LYS A 533 -7.68 12.49 23.95
N ILE A 534 -6.64 12.43 23.15
CA ILE A 534 -5.70 11.34 23.13
C ILE A 534 -4.50 11.80 23.96
N GLU A 535 -4.20 11.05 25.02
CA GLU A 535 -3.12 11.36 25.95
C GLU A 535 -1.75 10.94 25.40
N ASP A 536 -0.67 11.48 25.95
CA ASP A 536 0.68 11.26 25.44
C ASP A 536 1.13 9.79 25.56
N ASP A 537 0.76 9.09 26.61
CA ASP A 537 1.08 7.69 26.85
C ASP A 537 0.51 6.74 25.77
N VAL A 538 -0.67 7.03 25.22
CA VAL A 538 -1.27 6.28 24.10
C VAL A 538 -0.40 6.43 22.84
N ILE A 539 0.09 7.63 22.58
CA ILE A 539 0.94 7.93 21.43
C ILE A 539 2.34 7.32 21.60
N GLU A 540 2.92 7.41 22.80
CA GLU A 540 4.19 6.78 23.12
C GLU A 540 4.15 5.26 22.94
N ALA A 541 3.03 4.62 23.29
CA ALA A 541 2.82 3.19 23.07
C ALA A 541 2.82 2.83 21.57
N GLN A 542 2.20 3.63 20.71
CA GLN A 542 2.19 3.41 19.26
C GLN A 542 3.58 3.64 18.64
N ILE A 543 4.28 4.68 19.06
CA ILE A 543 5.66 4.94 18.60
C ILE A 543 6.57 3.78 19.01
N LYS A 544 6.47 3.30 20.26
CA LYS A 544 7.22 2.14 20.73
C LYS A 544 6.92 0.88 19.93
N LYS A 545 5.65 0.60 19.59
CA LYS A 545 5.24 -0.52 18.73
C LYS A 545 5.98 -0.50 17.40
N LEU A 546 6.12 0.68 16.78
CA LEU A 546 6.88 0.86 15.54
C LEU A 546 8.38 0.67 15.75
N GLU A 547 8.97 1.22 16.82
CA GLU A 547 10.39 1.08 17.14
C GLU A 547 10.77 -0.37 17.41
N ASP A 548 9.96 -1.12 18.15
CA ASP A 548 10.16 -2.54 18.40
C ASP A 548 10.17 -3.34 17.09
N THR A 549 9.30 -3.00 16.13
CA THR A 549 9.30 -3.58 14.80
C THR A 549 10.61 -3.29 14.06
N LYS A 550 11.11 -2.04 14.14
CA LYS A 550 12.37 -1.63 13.50
C LYS A 550 13.58 -2.34 14.10
N GLN A 551 13.59 -2.57 15.41
CA GLN A 551 14.64 -3.32 16.11
C GLN A 551 14.63 -4.81 15.74
N ASN A 552 13.45 -5.42 15.67
CA ASN A 552 13.31 -6.81 15.26
C ASN A 552 13.78 -7.04 13.81
N ASN A 553 13.49 -6.10 12.90
CA ASN A 553 14.01 -6.12 11.54
C ASN A 553 15.55 -5.97 11.44
N LYS A 554 16.17 -5.25 12.40
CA LYS A 554 17.63 -5.15 12.47
C LYS A 554 18.30 -6.43 13.01
N LYS A 555 17.60 -7.20 13.84
CA LYS A 555 18.12 -8.46 14.40
C LYS A 555 18.11 -9.59 13.36
N THR A 556 17.27 -9.55 12.37
CA THR A 556 17.30 -10.48 11.24
C THR A 556 18.19 -9.89 10.15
N ASN A 557 19.41 -10.41 10.02
CA ASN A 557 20.28 -10.06 8.88
C ASN A 557 19.64 -10.62 7.58
N PRO A 558 19.13 -9.78 6.65
CA PRO A 558 18.51 -10.28 5.43
C PRO A 558 19.50 -11.01 4.51
N ASN A 559 20.80 -10.86 4.77
CA ASN A 559 21.89 -11.56 4.06
C ASN A 559 22.38 -12.81 4.81
N ALA A 560 21.76 -13.17 5.93
CA ALA A 560 22.09 -14.42 6.59
C ALA A 560 21.57 -15.60 5.76
N ASN A 561 22.45 -16.55 5.46
CA ASN A 561 22.02 -17.81 4.88
C ASN A 561 20.98 -18.47 5.80
N PRO A 562 19.98 -19.18 5.27
CA PRO A 562 19.04 -19.94 6.08
C PRO A 562 19.79 -20.89 7.02
N MET A 563 19.25 -21.10 8.22
CA MET A 563 19.80 -22.09 9.14
C MET A 563 19.89 -23.43 8.45
N LYS A 564 21.00 -24.11 8.66
CA LYS A 564 21.18 -25.50 8.23
C LYS A 564 20.31 -26.41 9.10
N GLU A 565 20.19 -27.67 8.67
CA GLU A 565 19.53 -28.71 9.46
C GLU A 565 20.09 -28.80 10.87
N GLU A 566 19.25 -29.11 11.83
CA GLU A 566 19.65 -29.31 13.23
C GLU A 566 20.63 -30.47 13.33
N ILE A 567 21.68 -30.28 14.10
CA ILE A 567 22.64 -31.32 14.46
C ILE A 567 22.54 -31.60 15.97
N THR A 568 22.86 -32.83 16.36
CA THR A 568 22.93 -33.20 17.78
C THR A 568 24.18 -32.63 18.45
N PHE A 569 24.20 -32.58 19.76
CA PHE A 569 25.41 -32.22 20.51
C PHE A 569 26.55 -33.19 20.20
N ASP A 570 26.26 -34.48 20.06
CA ASP A 570 27.23 -35.50 19.63
C ASP A 570 27.82 -35.27 18.25
N ASP A 571 27.09 -34.61 17.36
CA ASP A 571 27.63 -34.22 16.06
C ASP A 571 28.55 -33.00 16.17
N PHE A 572 28.21 -32.05 17.05
CA PHE A 572 29.05 -30.89 17.34
C PHE A 572 30.38 -31.31 17.99
N THR A 573 30.37 -32.22 18.94
CA THR A 573 31.60 -32.72 19.60
C THR A 573 32.57 -33.49 18.72
N LYS A 574 32.13 -33.85 17.49
CA LYS A 574 33.02 -34.41 16.47
C LYS A 574 33.87 -33.35 15.76
N ILE A 575 33.58 -32.08 15.95
CA ILE A 575 34.25 -30.96 15.28
C ILE A 575 35.38 -30.48 16.20
N ASP A 576 36.62 -30.54 15.72
CA ASP A 576 37.80 -30.05 16.48
C ASP A 576 38.19 -28.65 16.01
N LEU A 577 37.65 -27.66 16.71
CA LEU A 577 37.93 -26.23 16.49
C LEU A 577 38.95 -25.75 17.52
N ARG A 578 40.03 -25.09 17.05
CA ARG A 578 41.07 -24.56 17.96
C ARG A 578 41.58 -23.19 17.56
N THR A 579 42.22 -22.53 18.52
CA THR A 579 43.01 -21.32 18.27
C THR A 579 44.35 -21.71 17.61
N ALA A 580 44.83 -20.89 16.69
CA ALA A 580 46.05 -21.10 15.96
C ALA A 580 46.65 -19.76 15.50
N THR A 581 47.92 -19.72 15.14
CA THR A 581 48.58 -18.52 14.61
C THR A 581 49.16 -18.79 13.23
N ILE A 582 48.97 -17.89 12.29
CA ILE A 582 49.57 -17.93 10.97
C ILE A 582 51.04 -17.49 11.08
N ILE A 583 51.97 -18.41 10.84
CA ILE A 583 53.42 -18.13 10.98
C ILE A 583 54.09 -17.77 9.66
N GLU A 584 53.57 -18.29 8.54
CA GLU A 584 54.03 -17.93 7.18
C GLU A 584 52.83 -17.83 6.22
N ALA A 585 53.00 -17.04 5.17
CA ALA A 585 52.02 -16.91 4.10
C ALA A 585 52.69 -16.60 2.76
N GLU A 586 52.24 -17.23 1.70
CA GLU A 586 52.73 -16.98 0.34
C GLU A 586 51.58 -17.09 -0.67
N LYS A 587 51.72 -16.40 -1.81
CA LYS A 587 50.73 -16.49 -2.91
C LYS A 587 50.90 -17.86 -3.63
N VAL A 588 49.77 -18.45 -4.00
CA VAL A 588 49.79 -19.68 -4.80
C VAL A 588 49.98 -19.33 -6.27
N GLU A 589 51.01 -19.91 -6.91
CA GLU A 589 51.28 -19.66 -8.32
C GLU A 589 50.07 -19.97 -9.22
N LYS A 590 49.75 -19.08 -10.14
CA LYS A 590 48.62 -19.19 -11.08
C LYS A 590 47.24 -19.32 -10.40
N ALA A 591 47.10 -18.73 -9.21
CA ALA A 591 45.83 -18.72 -8.45
C ALA A 591 45.67 -17.42 -7.64
N ASP A 592 45.26 -16.36 -8.30
CA ASP A 592 45.19 -14.98 -7.74
C ASP A 592 44.33 -14.82 -6.47
N LYS A 593 43.43 -15.77 -6.22
CA LYS A 593 42.54 -15.76 -5.04
C LYS A 593 43.06 -16.55 -3.84
N LEU A 594 44.17 -17.29 -3.99
CA LEU A 594 44.63 -18.21 -2.97
C LEU A 594 45.92 -17.76 -2.29
N LEU A 595 45.94 -17.89 -0.95
CA LEU A 595 47.16 -17.90 -0.15
C LEU A 595 47.41 -19.29 0.39
N LYS A 596 48.67 -19.71 0.35
CA LYS A 596 49.19 -20.85 1.12
C LYS A 596 49.71 -20.34 2.43
N LEU A 597 49.22 -20.87 3.52
CA LEU A 597 49.49 -20.45 4.86
C LEU A 597 50.16 -21.61 5.62
N THR A 598 51.18 -21.30 6.39
CA THR A 598 51.72 -22.19 7.44
C THR A 598 51.16 -21.75 8.76
N VAL A 599 50.45 -22.64 9.46
CA VAL A 599 49.66 -22.33 10.66
C VAL A 599 50.15 -23.17 11.82
N ASP A 600 50.61 -22.52 12.88
CA ASP A 600 50.91 -23.15 14.16
C ASP A 600 49.61 -23.36 14.94
N THR A 601 49.20 -24.60 15.11
CA THR A 601 47.93 -24.98 15.75
C THR A 601 48.11 -25.27 17.26
N GLY A 602 49.30 -25.11 17.80
CA GLY A 602 49.63 -25.51 19.18
C GLY A 602 49.71 -27.02 19.42
N VAL A 603 49.23 -27.83 18.45
CA VAL A 603 49.34 -29.30 18.42
C VAL A 603 50.39 -29.75 17.40
N ASP A 604 50.37 -29.10 16.25
CA ASP A 604 51.31 -29.33 15.16
C ASP A 604 51.38 -28.05 14.25
N VAL A 605 52.19 -28.10 13.21
CA VAL A 605 52.28 -27.06 12.19
C VAL A 605 51.71 -27.59 10.88
N ARG A 606 50.73 -26.88 10.30
CA ARG A 606 50.00 -27.33 9.11
C ARG A 606 50.04 -26.36 7.97
N THR A 607 49.94 -26.91 6.76
CA THR A 607 49.68 -26.12 5.58
C THR A 607 48.18 -25.98 5.34
N VAL A 608 47.70 -24.75 5.18
CA VAL A 608 46.31 -24.46 4.83
C VAL A 608 46.25 -23.56 3.60
N VAL A 609 45.47 -23.96 2.60
CA VAL A 609 45.23 -23.13 1.40
C VAL A 609 43.86 -22.48 1.54
N SER A 610 43.84 -21.14 1.53
CA SER A 610 42.63 -20.35 1.78
C SER A 610 42.37 -19.31 0.68
N GLY A 611 41.12 -19.10 0.31
CA GLY A 611 40.67 -18.16 -0.72
C GLY A 611 40.60 -16.69 -0.22
N ILE A 612 41.68 -16.21 0.41
CA ILE A 612 41.70 -14.90 1.09
C ILE A 612 42.57 -13.85 0.40
N ALA A 613 43.22 -14.17 -0.72
CA ALA A 613 44.18 -13.29 -1.38
C ALA A 613 43.55 -12.00 -1.98
N GLU A 614 42.22 -11.97 -2.19
CA GLU A 614 41.50 -10.77 -2.60
C GLU A 614 41.23 -9.80 -1.41
N SER A 615 41.31 -10.30 -0.18
CA SER A 615 41.04 -9.53 1.04
C SER A 615 42.30 -9.21 1.86
N PHE A 616 43.37 -10.00 1.69
CA PHE A 616 44.61 -9.87 2.48
C PHE A 616 45.84 -10.13 1.65
N THR A 617 46.91 -9.38 1.92
CA THR A 617 48.27 -9.73 1.44
C THR A 617 48.92 -10.74 2.39
N PRO A 618 49.95 -11.48 1.93
CA PRO A 618 50.72 -12.38 2.81
C PRO A 618 51.24 -11.71 4.07
N GLU A 619 51.75 -10.49 3.98
CA GLU A 619 52.34 -9.74 5.08
C GLU A 619 51.28 -9.32 6.14
N GLU A 620 50.04 -9.10 5.70
CA GLU A 620 48.93 -8.69 6.59
C GLU A 620 48.41 -9.84 7.46
N VAL A 621 48.67 -11.10 7.07
CA VAL A 621 48.11 -12.26 7.77
C VAL A 621 49.13 -12.95 8.70
N ILE A 622 50.42 -12.78 8.46
CA ILE A 622 51.48 -13.35 9.30
C ILE A 622 51.38 -12.76 10.72
N GLY A 623 51.43 -13.61 11.72
CA GLY A 623 51.32 -13.28 13.13
C GLY A 623 49.86 -13.13 13.63
N LYS A 624 48.87 -13.26 12.76
CA LYS A 624 47.45 -13.20 13.20
C LYS A 624 47.06 -14.50 13.86
N GLN A 625 46.42 -14.34 15.01
CA GLN A 625 45.69 -15.43 15.68
C GLN A 625 44.35 -15.65 14.99
N VAL A 626 43.98 -16.89 14.76
CA VAL A 626 42.82 -17.32 14.01
C VAL A 626 42.19 -18.55 14.64
N MET A 627 40.92 -18.83 14.29
CA MET A 627 40.28 -20.10 14.60
C MET A 627 40.36 -21.04 13.41
N ILE A 628 40.71 -22.29 13.67
CA ILE A 628 40.91 -23.34 12.64
C ILE A 628 40.11 -24.60 12.98
N LEU A 629 39.51 -25.20 11.96
CA LEU A 629 38.94 -26.55 12.03
C LEU A 629 40.07 -27.56 11.68
N LEU A 630 40.49 -28.35 12.69
CA LEU A 630 41.65 -29.24 12.58
C LEU A 630 41.35 -30.60 11.99
N ASN A 631 40.21 -31.18 12.32
CA ASN A 631 39.88 -32.56 11.90
C ASN A 631 39.15 -32.68 10.57
N LEU A 632 39.26 -31.64 9.73
CA LEU A 632 38.77 -31.70 8.37
C LEU A 632 39.72 -32.56 7.53
N ALA A 633 39.17 -33.51 6.76
CA ALA A 633 39.98 -34.38 5.91
C ALA A 633 40.86 -33.57 4.92
N PRO A 634 42.16 -33.88 4.79
CA PRO A 634 43.06 -33.16 3.90
C PRO A 634 42.56 -33.15 2.45
N ARG A 635 42.70 -32.00 1.78
CA ARG A 635 42.27 -31.79 0.39
C ARG A 635 43.38 -31.16 -0.45
N LYS A 636 43.63 -31.69 -1.64
CA LYS A 636 44.54 -31.03 -2.59
C LYS A 636 43.88 -29.89 -3.32
N ILE A 637 44.42 -28.67 -3.16
CA ILE A 637 43.98 -27.42 -3.81
C ILE A 637 45.15 -26.92 -4.66
N ARG A 638 45.00 -26.90 -5.98
CA ARG A 638 46.05 -26.51 -6.92
C ARG A 638 47.39 -27.28 -6.71
N GLY A 639 47.29 -28.56 -6.34
CA GLY A 639 48.45 -29.42 -6.10
C GLY A 639 49.06 -29.37 -4.70
N ILE A 640 48.62 -28.42 -3.87
CA ILE A 640 49.03 -28.23 -2.47
C ILE A 640 48.03 -28.93 -1.56
N GLU A 641 48.48 -29.74 -0.62
CA GLU A 641 47.64 -30.39 0.36
C GLU A 641 47.28 -29.38 1.47
N SER A 642 45.99 -29.12 1.62
CA SER A 642 45.43 -28.26 2.69
C SER A 642 44.89 -29.14 3.82
N GLN A 643 45.36 -28.88 5.05
CA GLN A 643 45.10 -29.71 6.24
C GLN A 643 44.35 -28.91 7.31
N GLY A 644 43.13 -28.58 7.02
CA GLY A 644 42.24 -27.79 7.90
C GLY A 644 41.59 -26.63 7.16
N MET A 645 40.75 -25.88 7.88
CA MET A 645 40.02 -24.74 7.36
C MET A 645 39.99 -23.60 8.36
N LEU A 646 40.42 -22.41 7.94
CA LEU A 646 40.28 -21.18 8.75
C LEU A 646 38.82 -20.69 8.79
N LEU A 647 38.39 -20.21 9.91
CA LEU A 647 37.07 -19.60 10.06
C LEU A 647 37.11 -18.12 9.70
N LEU A 648 36.23 -17.72 8.80
CA LEU A 648 36.16 -16.37 8.27
C LEU A 648 34.69 -15.90 8.23
N THR A 649 34.47 -14.60 8.38
CA THR A 649 33.22 -13.94 8.12
C THR A 649 33.37 -13.00 6.92
N THR A 650 32.24 -12.67 6.26
CA THR A 650 32.22 -11.68 5.18
C THR A 650 31.65 -10.38 5.73
N LYS A 651 32.38 -9.28 5.60
CA LYS A 651 31.94 -7.93 5.96
C LYS A 651 30.89 -7.41 4.96
N PRO A 652 30.12 -6.38 5.31
CA PRO A 652 29.14 -5.77 4.39
C PRO A 652 29.74 -5.24 3.08
N ASP A 653 31.04 -4.91 3.05
CA ASP A 653 31.78 -4.47 1.88
C ASP A 653 32.30 -5.64 1.00
N GLY A 654 31.95 -6.87 1.35
CA GLY A 654 32.36 -8.09 0.67
C GLY A 654 33.75 -8.61 1.04
N LYS A 655 34.53 -7.87 1.85
CA LYS A 655 35.85 -8.32 2.32
C LYS A 655 35.74 -9.35 3.43
N LEU A 656 36.70 -10.27 3.47
CA LEU A 656 36.78 -11.29 4.52
C LEU A 656 37.33 -10.70 5.82
N SER A 657 36.96 -11.32 6.94
CA SER A 657 37.49 -11.04 8.27
C SER A 657 37.72 -12.36 9.00
N PHE A 658 38.84 -12.51 9.68
CA PHE A 658 39.10 -13.70 10.49
C PHE A 658 38.17 -13.72 11.69
N VAL A 659 37.73 -14.90 12.09
CA VAL A 659 37.17 -15.16 13.42
C VAL A 659 38.32 -15.38 14.36
N THR A 660 38.45 -14.53 15.37
CA THR A 660 39.59 -14.53 16.32
C THR A 660 39.05 -14.53 17.76
N PRO A 661 39.82 -15.04 18.74
CA PRO A 661 39.52 -14.78 20.15
C PRO A 661 39.52 -13.27 20.42
N ASP A 662 38.69 -12.83 21.37
CA ASP A 662 38.63 -11.42 21.80
C ASP A 662 39.87 -11.06 22.65
N ASP A 663 40.39 -12.01 23.44
CA ASP A 663 41.65 -11.86 24.20
C ASP A 663 42.83 -12.38 23.36
N SER A 664 43.78 -11.48 23.10
CA SER A 664 45.02 -11.78 22.34
C SER A 664 46.03 -12.66 23.11
N ASN A 665 45.79 -12.94 24.39
CA ASN A 665 46.65 -13.77 25.22
C ASN A 665 46.24 -15.26 25.25
N VAL A 666 45.29 -15.66 24.45
CA VAL A 666 44.92 -17.07 24.32
C VAL A 666 46.01 -17.84 23.61
N GLU A 667 46.51 -18.94 24.22
CA GLU A 667 47.52 -19.78 23.63
C GLU A 667 46.99 -20.54 22.40
N ASN A 668 47.89 -20.94 21.50
CA ASN A 668 47.53 -21.80 20.35
C ASN A 668 47.12 -23.20 20.87
N GLY A 669 46.19 -23.84 20.20
CA GLY A 669 45.73 -25.18 20.51
C GLY A 669 44.62 -25.30 21.53
N ILE A 670 44.12 -24.17 22.05
CA ILE A 670 42.95 -24.16 22.95
C ILE A 670 41.73 -24.56 22.15
N GLU A 671 41.02 -25.56 22.62
CA GLU A 671 39.78 -26.07 22.06
C GLU A 671 38.64 -25.09 22.25
N ILE A 672 37.82 -24.91 21.20
CA ILE A 672 36.64 -24.05 21.20
C ILE A 672 35.42 -24.97 21.32
N GLY A 673 34.73 -24.88 22.45
CA GLY A 673 33.58 -25.71 22.78
C GLY A 673 32.35 -24.93 23.24
#